data_5d78be84c0cf34ec1985d618dcd70c5b
#
_entry.id   5d78be84c0cf34ec1985d618dcd70c5b
#
_cell.length_a   1.000
_cell.length_b   1.000
_cell.length_c   1.000
_cell.angle_alpha   90.00
_cell.angle_beta   90.00
_cell.angle_gamma   90.00
#
_symmetry.space_group_name_H-M   'P 1'
#
loop_
_entity.id
_entity.type
_entity.pdbx_description
1 polymer ?
#
loop_
_entity_poly.entity_id
_entity_poly.type
_entity_poly.pdbx_seq_one_letter_code
_entity_poly.pdbx_strand_id
1 'polypeptide(L)'
;MKKKHLVVLFCLFGSLSAFAQNKMAPETLWQMGRVSEPLSAPDGKLVVYSVTRFNIQANKGNADLFVVPVIGGEAKQITNSFSSESNARWRPDGKKIGYIGMETGTPQLWEINPDGSDNKQITNFKNGVTNFNYSPKGNMIYFTQDIKIHETLADRYPDLPKANALKYDGLMMRHWNQWEDEHFSHIMVSTYNDGKVAPPRDIMPNEPYDAPNGPFGGEEEINWSPDGKFIAYSCKKEEGTAYATSTNTDIYIFDLATGKTENISSDNKGYDTQPRFSPDGKSIAWLSMERAGFEADKNRIVVLDLATKTLNEITKDLDQSADEMIWSPDSKTIYFASCTNAVHQLYAYAINAKTANLVKITNGLTDMGAISLATDAKSTYLIATKTSLSRPAEIVKVDVLKGKMETLTTTNDALYAGLKLGKVEKRLISTSDNKEMLTWVIYPPDFDPKKKYPTLLYCQGGPQSTISQSFSFRWNFQLMAANGYIIVAPNRRGLPSFGQEWNDQISGDWGGQAMRDYLAAIDELSKEPFVDTARRGAVGASYGGYSVYYLAGHHNGRFKTFIAHCGVFNLESMYGATEEVFFSNFDMEGPYWKSPQPKSYEQFSPHKFVQNWNTPILVIHNEKDFRVPLGEGLQAFNAAQLKGIKSRFLYFADEGHWVSKPQNSLLWQREFFRWLKETL
;
A
#
# COMPACT_ATOMS: atom_id res chain seq x y z
N MET A 1 -34.44 -63.22 -51.47
CA MET A 1 -33.25 -62.61 -50.80
C MET A 1 -33.62 -61.23 -50.36
N LYS A 2 -33.90 -61.08 -49.04
CA LYS A 2 -34.26 -59.78 -48.43
C LYS A 2 -33.02 -59.23 -47.65
N LYS A 3 -32.50 -58.10 -48.12
CA LYS A 3 -31.42 -57.37 -47.42
C LYS A 3 -31.98 -56.64 -46.26
N LYS A 4 -31.47 -56.95 -44.99
CA LYS A 4 -31.71 -56.21 -43.79
C LYS A 4 -30.69 -55.08 -43.71
N HIS A 5 -31.18 -53.84 -43.62
CA HIS A 5 -30.35 -52.68 -43.30
C HIS A 5 -30.25 -52.53 -41.76
N LEU A 6 -29.02 -52.59 -41.23
CA LEU A 6 -28.71 -52.33 -39.85
C LEU A 6 -28.42 -50.81 -39.69
N VAL A 7 -29.29 -50.10 -38.99
CA VAL A 7 -29.06 -48.68 -38.64
C VAL A 7 -28.31 -48.68 -37.32
N VAL A 8 -27.04 -48.26 -37.35
CA VAL A 8 -26.23 -48.05 -36.15
C VAL A 8 -26.45 -46.59 -35.69
N LEU A 9 -27.12 -46.45 -34.55
CA LEU A 9 -27.34 -45.18 -33.86
C LEU A 9 -26.08 -44.83 -33.05
N PHE A 10 -25.30 -43.85 -33.53
CA PHE A 10 -24.17 -43.28 -32.76
C PHE A 10 -24.71 -42.32 -31.70
N CYS A 11 -24.81 -42.76 -30.44
CA CYS A 11 -25.02 -41.85 -29.29
C CYS A 11 -23.70 -41.11 -29.01
N LEU A 12 -23.61 -39.85 -29.42
CA LEU A 12 -22.58 -38.92 -28.93
C LEU A 12 -22.85 -38.61 -27.44
N PHE A 13 -22.18 -39.33 -26.55
CA PHE A 13 -22.03 -38.88 -25.18
C PHE A 13 -21.03 -37.72 -25.14
N GLY A 14 -21.53 -36.50 -25.17
CA GLY A 14 -20.76 -35.33 -24.82
C GLY A 14 -20.42 -35.43 -23.33
N SER A 15 -19.20 -35.85 -23.01
CA SER A 15 -18.66 -35.76 -21.68
C SER A 15 -18.49 -34.26 -21.33
N LEU A 16 -19.45 -33.69 -20.63
CA LEU A 16 -19.26 -32.47 -19.88
C LEU A 16 -18.21 -32.79 -18.81
N SER A 17 -16.96 -32.49 -19.10
CA SER A 17 -15.90 -32.45 -18.10
C SER A 17 -16.27 -31.34 -17.13
N ALA A 18 -16.94 -31.69 -16.04
CA ALA A 18 -17.05 -30.80 -14.88
C ALA A 18 -15.63 -30.56 -14.38
N PHE A 19 -15.05 -29.43 -14.71
CA PHE A 19 -13.79 -29.01 -14.08
C PHE A 19 -14.04 -28.92 -12.59
N ALA A 20 -13.44 -29.84 -11.82
CA ALA A 20 -13.47 -29.79 -10.37
C ALA A 20 -12.83 -28.45 -9.96
N GLN A 21 -13.62 -27.55 -9.36
CA GLN A 21 -13.10 -26.29 -8.86
C GLN A 21 -12.13 -26.56 -7.71
N ASN A 22 -10.92 -26.04 -7.82
CA ASN A 22 -9.88 -26.18 -6.82
C ASN A 22 -10.01 -25.08 -5.75
N LYS A 23 -9.63 -25.41 -4.52
CA LYS A 23 -9.47 -24.40 -3.46
C LYS A 23 -8.18 -23.62 -3.70
N MET A 24 -8.16 -22.35 -3.29
CA MET A 24 -6.96 -21.53 -3.36
C MET A 24 -5.84 -22.13 -2.50
N ALA A 25 -4.64 -22.23 -3.07
CA ALA A 25 -3.42 -22.68 -2.41
C ALA A 25 -2.38 -21.54 -2.43
N PRO A 26 -1.35 -21.56 -1.59
CA PRO A 26 -0.27 -20.58 -1.66
C PRO A 26 0.33 -20.44 -3.05
N GLU A 27 0.58 -21.55 -3.72
CA GLU A 27 1.12 -21.59 -5.09
C GLU A 27 0.21 -20.92 -6.12
N THR A 28 -1.11 -21.10 -5.98
CA THR A 28 -2.12 -20.46 -6.84
C THR A 28 -2.09 -18.94 -6.67
N LEU A 29 -1.96 -18.46 -5.43
CA LEU A 29 -1.87 -17.04 -5.13
C LEU A 29 -0.65 -16.39 -5.80
N TRP A 30 0.49 -17.11 -5.87
CA TRP A 30 1.71 -16.64 -6.50
C TRP A 30 1.73 -16.76 -8.04
N GLN A 31 0.77 -17.47 -8.62
CA GLN A 31 0.57 -17.52 -10.08
C GLN A 31 -0.22 -16.31 -10.61
N MET A 32 -0.89 -15.56 -9.74
CA MET A 32 -1.70 -14.41 -10.15
C MET A 32 -0.84 -13.25 -10.65
N GLY A 33 -1.22 -12.68 -11.79
CA GLY A 33 -0.67 -11.41 -12.27
C GLY A 33 -1.18 -10.26 -11.40
N ARG A 34 -0.28 -9.36 -11.01
CA ARG A 34 -0.59 -8.16 -10.22
C ARG A 34 -0.64 -6.96 -11.14
N VAL A 35 -1.84 -6.49 -11.41
CA VAL A 35 -2.12 -5.33 -12.27
C VAL A 35 -1.94 -4.05 -11.48
N SER A 36 -1.24 -3.05 -12.05
CA SER A 36 -0.99 -1.76 -11.42
C SER A 36 -0.76 -0.63 -12.44
N GLU A 37 -0.74 0.60 -11.97
CA GLU A 37 -0.33 1.82 -12.68
C GLU A 37 -1.04 2.08 -14.02
N PRO A 38 -2.38 2.05 -14.09
CA PRO A 38 -3.07 2.33 -15.33
C PRO A 38 -2.99 3.82 -15.70
N LEU A 39 -2.44 4.13 -16.87
CA LEU A 39 -2.31 5.51 -17.35
C LEU A 39 -2.89 5.65 -18.77
N SER A 40 -3.87 6.53 -18.91
CA SER A 40 -4.49 6.82 -20.20
C SER A 40 -3.56 7.61 -21.13
N ALA A 41 -3.58 7.27 -22.40
CA ALA A 41 -2.91 8.06 -23.45
C ALA A 41 -3.50 9.47 -23.56
N PRO A 42 -2.72 10.48 -24.00
CA PRO A 42 -3.20 11.85 -24.17
C PRO A 42 -4.41 12.00 -25.08
N ASP A 43 -4.60 11.10 -26.04
CA ASP A 43 -5.76 11.07 -26.95
C ASP A 43 -6.96 10.27 -26.41
N GLY A 44 -6.85 9.72 -25.20
CA GLY A 44 -7.91 8.96 -24.52
C GLY A 44 -8.25 7.60 -25.14
N LYS A 45 -7.43 7.04 -26.05
CA LYS A 45 -7.76 5.80 -26.75
C LYS A 45 -7.18 4.54 -26.16
N LEU A 46 -5.99 4.63 -25.55
CA LEU A 46 -5.25 3.52 -24.96
C LEU A 46 -4.97 3.76 -23.48
N VAL A 47 -4.83 2.68 -22.75
CA VAL A 47 -4.30 2.67 -21.38
C VAL A 47 -3.03 1.83 -21.38
N VAL A 48 -1.91 2.39 -20.91
CA VAL A 48 -0.72 1.61 -20.55
C VAL A 48 -0.82 1.20 -19.08
N TYR A 49 -0.36 0.00 -18.73
CA TYR A 49 -0.36 -0.49 -17.35
C TYR A 49 0.70 -1.58 -17.19
N SER A 50 1.05 -1.91 -15.94
CA SER A 50 2.00 -2.97 -15.65
C SER A 50 1.31 -4.22 -15.09
N VAL A 51 1.90 -5.39 -15.37
CA VAL A 51 1.52 -6.67 -14.78
C VAL A 51 2.76 -7.35 -14.23
N THR A 52 2.85 -7.43 -12.91
CA THR A 52 3.92 -8.17 -12.24
C THR A 52 3.55 -9.65 -12.14
N ARG A 53 4.44 -10.52 -12.61
CA ARG A 53 4.38 -11.98 -12.46
C ARG A 53 5.60 -12.48 -11.71
N PHE A 54 5.45 -13.59 -10.99
CA PHE A 54 6.50 -14.11 -10.13
C PHE A 54 7.05 -15.45 -10.65
N ASN A 55 8.38 -15.52 -10.72
CA ASN A 55 9.09 -16.77 -10.91
C ASN A 55 9.62 -17.26 -9.56
N ILE A 56 8.97 -18.28 -9.00
CA ILE A 56 9.33 -18.83 -7.68
C ILE A 56 10.74 -19.42 -7.68
N GLN A 57 11.16 -20.08 -8.77
CA GLN A 57 12.51 -20.68 -8.86
C GLN A 57 13.59 -19.60 -8.91
N ALA A 58 13.38 -18.54 -9.66
CA ALA A 58 14.28 -17.40 -9.73
C ALA A 58 14.19 -16.50 -8.48
N ASN A 59 13.19 -16.72 -7.62
CA ASN A 59 12.89 -15.90 -6.44
C ASN A 59 12.71 -14.41 -6.78
N LYS A 60 12.08 -14.10 -7.92
CA LYS A 60 11.93 -12.74 -8.45
C LYS A 60 10.51 -12.50 -8.99
N GLY A 61 10.04 -11.25 -8.83
CA GLY A 61 8.99 -10.67 -9.64
C GLY A 61 9.56 -10.07 -10.93
N ASN A 62 8.76 -10.05 -11.98
CA ASN A 62 9.02 -9.32 -13.21
C ASN A 62 7.76 -8.57 -13.61
N ALA A 63 7.86 -7.26 -13.79
CA ALA A 63 6.77 -6.40 -14.23
C ALA A 63 6.98 -6.09 -15.72
N ASP A 64 6.02 -6.46 -16.55
CA ASP A 64 5.97 -6.12 -17.96
C ASP A 64 4.87 -5.10 -18.23
N LEU A 65 5.05 -4.30 -19.27
CA LEU A 65 4.08 -3.29 -19.72
C LEU A 65 3.10 -3.87 -20.73
N PHE A 66 1.85 -3.46 -20.57
CA PHE A 66 0.73 -3.81 -21.41
C PHE A 66 -0.01 -2.56 -21.88
N VAL A 67 -0.70 -2.65 -22.99
CA VAL A 67 -1.66 -1.65 -23.44
C VAL A 67 -3.02 -2.29 -23.71
N VAL A 68 -4.10 -1.54 -23.41
CA VAL A 68 -5.48 -1.96 -23.69
C VAL A 68 -6.28 -0.76 -24.21
N PRO A 69 -7.21 -0.97 -25.21
CA PRO A 69 -8.09 0.10 -25.67
C PRO A 69 -9.08 0.55 -24.58
N VAL A 70 -9.30 1.86 -24.45
CA VAL A 70 -10.30 2.43 -23.52
C VAL A 70 -11.74 2.01 -23.85
N ILE A 71 -12.00 1.64 -25.12
CA ILE A 71 -13.30 1.09 -25.54
C ILE A 71 -13.47 -0.41 -25.22
N GLY A 72 -12.47 -1.03 -24.58
CA GLY A 72 -12.39 -2.48 -24.39
C GLY A 72 -11.77 -3.20 -25.58
N GLY A 73 -11.38 -4.45 -25.38
CA GLY A 73 -10.72 -5.28 -26.39
C GLY A 73 -9.59 -6.10 -25.77
N GLU A 74 -8.77 -6.69 -26.63
CA GLU A 74 -7.64 -7.51 -26.21
C GLU A 74 -6.49 -6.63 -25.69
N ALA A 75 -5.97 -6.98 -24.52
CA ALA A 75 -4.78 -6.37 -23.97
C ALA A 75 -3.53 -6.92 -24.65
N LYS A 76 -2.60 -6.05 -25.03
CA LYS A 76 -1.36 -6.40 -25.69
C LYS A 76 -0.17 -6.16 -24.75
N GLN A 77 0.66 -7.18 -24.54
CA GLN A 77 1.97 -7.03 -23.90
C GLN A 77 2.91 -6.31 -24.87
N ILE A 78 3.59 -5.25 -24.41
CA ILE A 78 4.49 -4.42 -25.21
C ILE A 78 5.96 -4.54 -24.81
N THR A 79 6.25 -5.01 -23.59
CA THR A 79 7.61 -5.35 -23.15
C THR A 79 7.68 -6.81 -22.71
N ASN A 80 8.87 -7.41 -22.78
CA ASN A 80 9.12 -8.80 -22.40
C ASN A 80 10.61 -8.99 -22.09
N SER A 81 11.12 -8.23 -21.13
CA SER A 81 12.53 -8.34 -20.74
C SER A 81 12.70 -9.28 -19.54
N PHE A 82 13.95 -9.56 -19.14
CA PHE A 82 14.26 -10.35 -17.95
C PHE A 82 14.28 -9.51 -16.65
N SER A 83 14.10 -8.21 -16.78
CA SER A 83 14.05 -7.24 -15.69
C SER A 83 12.74 -6.47 -15.74
N SER A 84 12.30 -5.99 -14.56
CA SER A 84 11.05 -5.24 -14.47
C SER A 84 11.13 -3.90 -15.19
N GLU A 85 10.02 -3.54 -15.82
CA GLU A 85 9.73 -2.19 -16.28
C GLU A 85 8.76 -1.53 -15.30
N SER A 86 8.99 -0.25 -15.03
CA SER A 86 8.18 0.55 -14.11
C SER A 86 8.04 2.00 -14.55
N ASN A 87 7.21 2.76 -13.87
CA ASN A 87 7.02 4.18 -14.09
C ASN A 87 6.74 4.52 -15.57
N ALA A 88 5.80 3.79 -16.20
CA ALA A 88 5.41 4.04 -17.58
C ALA A 88 4.72 5.40 -17.73
N ARG A 89 5.15 6.21 -18.71
CA ARG A 89 4.60 7.54 -18.99
C ARG A 89 4.40 7.74 -20.48
N TRP A 90 3.23 8.23 -20.86
CA TRP A 90 3.01 8.64 -22.23
C TRP A 90 3.81 9.90 -22.54
N ARG A 91 4.50 9.88 -23.66
CA ARG A 91 5.03 11.13 -24.23
C ARG A 91 3.85 12.05 -24.60
N PRO A 92 3.93 13.38 -24.40
CA PRO A 92 2.78 14.29 -24.59
C PRO A 92 2.15 14.25 -25.98
N ASP A 93 2.89 13.83 -27.00
CA ASP A 93 2.38 13.65 -28.37
C ASP A 93 1.63 12.32 -28.59
N GLY A 94 1.58 11.45 -27.56
CA GLY A 94 0.93 10.16 -27.59
C GLY A 94 1.62 9.08 -28.45
N LYS A 95 2.79 9.36 -29.03
CA LYS A 95 3.46 8.45 -29.98
C LYS A 95 4.35 7.43 -29.32
N LYS A 96 4.85 7.71 -28.12
CA LYS A 96 5.77 6.86 -27.37
C LYS A 96 5.30 6.70 -25.93
N ILE A 97 5.75 5.61 -25.33
CA ILE A 97 5.69 5.33 -23.91
C ILE A 97 7.13 5.31 -23.41
N GLY A 98 7.47 6.22 -22.49
CA GLY A 98 8.72 6.16 -21.75
C GLY A 98 8.53 5.30 -20.51
N TYR A 99 9.58 4.59 -20.09
CA TYR A 99 9.55 3.76 -18.88
C TYR A 99 10.95 3.56 -18.29
N ILE A 100 11.02 3.16 -17.04
CA ILE A 100 12.28 2.79 -16.39
C ILE A 100 12.50 1.29 -16.56
N GLY A 101 13.62 0.93 -17.18
CA GLY A 101 14.06 -0.46 -17.37
C GLY A 101 15.46 -0.70 -16.81
N MET A 102 15.72 -1.92 -16.34
CA MET A 102 17.00 -2.32 -15.71
C MET A 102 17.83 -3.29 -16.54
N GLU A 103 17.58 -3.39 -17.84
CA GLU A 103 18.29 -4.36 -18.73
C GLU A 103 19.80 -4.19 -18.77
N THR A 104 20.31 -2.98 -18.51
CA THR A 104 21.74 -2.65 -18.50
C THR A 104 22.36 -2.66 -17.10
N GLY A 105 21.63 -3.18 -16.09
CA GLY A 105 22.12 -3.35 -14.71
C GLY A 105 21.92 -2.12 -13.82
N THR A 106 21.63 -0.95 -14.40
CA THR A 106 21.27 0.29 -13.72
C THR A 106 19.96 0.78 -14.29
N PRO A 107 19.00 1.30 -13.49
CA PRO A 107 17.73 1.80 -13.98
C PRO A 107 17.97 2.96 -14.95
N GLN A 108 17.39 2.89 -16.15
CA GLN A 108 17.51 3.89 -17.20
C GLN A 108 16.17 4.18 -17.85
N LEU A 109 16.03 5.36 -18.46
CA LEU A 109 14.87 5.69 -19.28
C LEU A 109 14.97 4.97 -20.64
N TRP A 110 13.88 4.29 -20.99
CA TRP A 110 13.63 3.65 -22.27
C TRP A 110 12.39 4.24 -22.93
N GLU A 111 12.29 4.15 -24.23
CA GLU A 111 11.08 4.48 -25.00
C GLU A 111 10.66 3.37 -25.94
N ILE A 112 9.36 3.15 -26.06
CA ILE A 112 8.75 2.13 -26.91
C ILE A 112 7.50 2.68 -27.60
N ASN A 113 7.19 2.18 -28.80
CA ASN A 113 5.90 2.47 -29.42
C ASN A 113 4.76 1.75 -28.69
N PRO A 114 3.51 2.26 -28.74
CA PRO A 114 2.37 1.57 -28.12
C PRO A 114 2.07 0.19 -28.71
N ASP A 115 2.60 -0.13 -29.88
CA ASP A 115 2.51 -1.45 -30.49
C ASP A 115 3.65 -2.40 -30.10
N GLY A 116 4.56 -1.97 -29.22
CA GLY A 116 5.73 -2.76 -28.77
C GLY A 116 6.94 -2.70 -29.70
N SER A 117 6.87 -1.95 -30.81
CA SER A 117 8.01 -1.76 -31.71
C SER A 117 8.91 -0.60 -31.25
N ASP A 118 10.11 -0.52 -31.85
CA ASP A 118 11.09 0.58 -31.65
C ASP A 118 11.42 0.84 -30.18
N ASN A 119 11.73 -0.24 -29.43
CA ASN A 119 12.17 -0.17 -28.05
C ASN A 119 13.63 0.27 -27.98
N LYS A 120 13.91 1.41 -27.30
CA LYS A 120 15.24 2.03 -27.23
C LYS A 120 15.57 2.56 -25.84
N GLN A 121 16.80 2.33 -25.41
CA GLN A 121 17.37 3.02 -24.26
C GLN A 121 17.65 4.48 -24.62
N ILE A 122 17.20 5.40 -23.76
CA ILE A 122 17.29 6.86 -23.98
C ILE A 122 18.40 7.48 -23.12
N THR A 123 18.61 6.96 -21.92
CA THR A 123 19.65 7.45 -21.00
C THR A 123 20.68 6.37 -20.69
N ASN A 124 21.87 6.83 -20.29
CA ASN A 124 22.94 5.96 -19.78
C ASN A 124 23.70 6.72 -18.68
N PHE A 125 22.99 7.12 -17.63
CA PHE A 125 23.58 7.83 -16.49
C PHE A 125 24.15 6.85 -15.46
N LYS A 126 25.31 7.19 -14.91
CA LYS A 126 25.99 6.36 -13.91
C LYS A 126 25.12 6.10 -12.66
N ASN A 127 24.41 7.11 -12.20
CA ASN A 127 23.55 7.04 -11.02
C ASN A 127 22.13 6.51 -11.34
N GLY A 128 21.87 6.12 -12.59
CA GLY A 128 20.54 5.66 -12.98
C GLY A 128 19.51 6.77 -13.16
N VAL A 129 18.26 6.37 -13.33
CA VAL A 129 17.07 7.24 -13.49
C VAL A 129 15.91 6.59 -12.77
N THR A 130 15.25 7.33 -11.88
CA THR A 130 13.99 6.92 -11.24
C THR A 130 12.97 8.06 -11.28
N ASN A 131 11.70 7.77 -11.02
CA ASN A 131 10.63 8.77 -10.89
C ASN A 131 10.56 9.79 -12.03
N PHE A 132 10.68 9.35 -13.28
CA PHE A 132 10.72 10.26 -14.41
C PHE A 132 9.34 10.69 -14.91
N ASN A 133 9.26 11.89 -15.51
CA ASN A 133 8.11 12.30 -16.30
C ASN A 133 8.52 13.33 -17.38
N TYR A 134 7.76 13.35 -18.48
CA TYR A 134 7.90 14.37 -19.52
C TYR A 134 7.25 15.70 -19.09
N SER A 135 7.85 16.83 -19.48
CA SER A 135 7.15 18.09 -19.38
C SER A 135 5.93 18.11 -20.32
N PRO A 136 4.84 18.82 -20.01
CA PRO A 136 3.65 18.87 -20.87
C PRO A 136 3.92 19.38 -22.29
N LYS A 137 5.01 20.12 -22.49
CA LYS A 137 5.48 20.57 -23.81
C LYS A 137 6.33 19.54 -24.57
N GLY A 138 6.72 18.46 -23.90
CA GLY A 138 7.53 17.38 -24.51
C GLY A 138 8.97 17.77 -24.86
N ASN A 139 9.47 18.88 -24.33
CA ASN A 139 10.81 19.39 -24.60
C ASN A 139 11.78 19.29 -23.42
N MET A 140 11.30 18.80 -22.27
CA MET A 140 12.07 18.55 -21.06
C MET A 140 11.56 17.28 -20.37
N ILE A 141 12.40 16.72 -19.50
CA ILE A 141 12.06 15.68 -18.53
C ILE A 141 12.57 16.08 -17.16
N TYR A 142 11.89 15.64 -16.11
CA TYR A 142 12.52 15.42 -14.80
C TYR A 142 12.68 13.95 -14.53
N PHE A 143 13.58 13.64 -13.62
CA PHE A 143 13.77 12.32 -13.02
C PHE A 143 14.50 12.48 -11.70
N THR A 144 14.60 11.43 -10.90
CA THR A 144 15.38 11.49 -9.67
C THR A 144 16.65 10.63 -9.75
N GLN A 145 17.68 11.06 -9.00
CA GLN A 145 18.92 10.33 -8.81
C GLN A 145 19.38 10.46 -7.36
N ASP A 146 19.99 9.41 -6.82
CA ASP A 146 20.64 9.47 -5.52
C ASP A 146 21.97 10.19 -5.66
N ILE A 147 22.11 11.30 -4.93
CA ILE A 147 23.28 12.17 -4.94
C ILE A 147 23.96 12.13 -3.58
N LYS A 148 25.24 11.84 -3.57
CA LYS A 148 26.03 11.84 -2.35
C LYS A 148 26.32 13.28 -1.93
N ILE A 149 25.89 13.67 -0.75
CA ILE A 149 26.02 15.05 -0.22
C ILE A 149 27.19 15.15 0.77
N HIS A 150 27.33 14.17 1.66
CA HIS A 150 28.37 14.23 2.69
C HIS A 150 29.45 13.15 2.51
N GLU A 151 30.59 13.38 3.13
CA GLU A 151 31.71 12.47 3.16
C GLU A 151 31.39 11.26 4.05
N THR A 152 31.58 10.04 3.50
CA THR A 152 31.44 8.79 4.25
C THR A 152 32.75 8.41 4.97
N LEU A 153 32.70 7.41 5.87
CA LEU A 153 33.95 6.85 6.46
C LEU A 153 34.85 6.24 5.40
N ALA A 154 34.30 5.63 4.34
CA ALA A 154 35.08 5.07 3.25
C ALA A 154 35.84 6.14 2.46
N ASP A 155 35.26 7.34 2.30
CA ASP A 155 35.96 8.45 1.66
C ASP A 155 37.06 9.02 2.53
N ARG A 156 36.82 9.10 3.85
CA ARG A 156 37.78 9.63 4.82
C ARG A 156 38.99 8.72 5.06
N TYR A 157 38.76 7.41 4.98
CA TYR A 157 39.78 6.39 5.23
C TYR A 157 39.95 5.45 4.03
N PRO A 158 40.43 5.96 2.88
CA PRO A 158 40.57 5.16 1.64
C PRO A 158 41.65 4.07 1.75
N ASP A 159 42.49 4.14 2.77
CA ASP A 159 43.50 3.12 3.12
C ASP A 159 42.90 1.90 3.81
N LEU A 160 41.62 1.93 4.23
CA LEU A 160 40.92 0.83 4.88
C LEU A 160 39.72 0.28 4.04
N PRO A 161 39.99 -0.21 2.79
CA PRO A 161 38.92 -0.56 1.85
C PRO A 161 38.04 -1.77 2.27
N LYS A 162 38.41 -2.47 3.33
CA LYS A 162 37.67 -3.61 3.89
C LYS A 162 36.89 -3.24 5.16
N ALA A 163 37.06 -2.02 5.66
CA ALA A 163 36.24 -1.55 6.78
C ALA A 163 34.79 -1.38 6.31
N ASN A 164 33.87 -1.89 7.10
CA ASN A 164 32.44 -1.79 6.83
C ASN A 164 31.75 -1.22 8.07
N ALA A 165 31.79 0.11 8.19
CA ALA A 165 31.18 0.84 9.30
C ALA A 165 30.45 2.08 8.79
N LEU A 166 29.32 2.39 9.42
CA LEU A 166 28.60 3.64 9.25
C LEU A 166 28.75 4.48 10.52
N LYS A 167 28.71 5.79 10.39
CA LYS A 167 28.84 6.72 11.50
C LYS A 167 27.65 7.67 11.49
N TYR A 168 27.00 7.82 12.61
CA TYR A 168 25.88 8.74 12.80
C TYR A 168 26.13 9.63 14.02
N ASP A 169 26.01 10.92 13.83
CA ASP A 169 26.10 11.93 14.89
C ASP A 169 24.69 12.49 15.24
N GLY A 170 23.64 12.04 14.53
CA GLY A 170 22.24 12.44 14.71
C GLY A 170 21.24 11.36 14.29
N LEU A 171 19.96 11.68 14.37
CA LEU A 171 18.87 10.90 13.84
C LEU A 171 18.46 11.46 12.44
N MET A 172 17.83 10.68 11.52
CA MET A 172 17.58 9.25 11.61
C MET A 172 18.80 8.49 11.09
N MET A 173 19.08 7.32 11.72
CA MET A 173 20.19 6.47 11.28
C MET A 173 19.75 5.48 10.20
N ARG A 174 18.47 5.21 10.12
CA ARG A 174 17.90 4.18 9.25
C ARG A 174 16.42 4.48 9.03
N HIS A 175 15.89 4.04 7.88
CA HIS A 175 14.49 4.20 7.55
C HIS A 175 13.97 2.91 6.94
N TRP A 176 12.82 2.41 7.41
CA TRP A 176 12.12 1.20 6.99
C TRP A 176 12.96 -0.09 7.07
N ASN A 177 13.86 -0.35 6.12
CA ASN A 177 14.72 -1.54 6.06
C ASN A 177 16.15 -1.21 5.55
N GLN A 178 16.49 0.08 5.49
CA GLN A 178 17.78 0.58 5.02
C GLN A 178 18.44 1.46 6.06
N TRP A 179 19.77 1.47 6.04
CA TRP A 179 20.60 2.42 6.79
C TRP A 179 20.85 3.63 5.91
N GLU A 180 20.82 4.82 6.49
CA GLU A 180 21.21 6.05 5.80
C GLU A 180 22.70 6.01 5.45
N ASP A 181 23.04 6.41 4.21
CA ASP A 181 24.38 6.25 3.65
C ASP A 181 24.92 7.55 3.01
N GLU A 182 24.41 8.70 3.41
CA GLU A 182 24.76 10.04 2.93
C GLU A 182 24.39 10.32 1.45
N HIS A 183 23.54 9.47 0.85
CA HIS A 183 22.92 9.72 -0.46
C HIS A 183 21.48 10.17 -0.27
N PHE A 184 21.10 11.19 -1.05
CA PHE A 184 19.77 11.76 -1.02
C PHE A 184 19.16 11.77 -2.43
N SER A 185 17.86 11.50 -2.53
CA SER A 185 17.13 11.51 -3.79
C SER A 185 16.88 12.94 -4.24
N HIS A 186 17.54 13.37 -5.33
CA HIS A 186 17.41 14.70 -5.87
C HIS A 186 16.65 14.71 -7.20
N ILE A 187 15.85 15.75 -7.42
CA ILE A 187 15.17 15.98 -8.69
C ILE A 187 16.15 16.59 -9.69
N MET A 188 16.33 15.88 -10.79
CA MET A 188 17.13 16.27 -11.94
C MET A 188 16.24 16.75 -13.07
N VAL A 189 16.62 17.80 -13.77
CA VAL A 189 15.94 18.26 -14.98
C VAL A 189 16.85 18.25 -16.18
N SER A 190 16.32 17.88 -17.34
CA SER A 190 17.09 17.87 -18.59
C SER A 190 16.22 18.27 -19.78
N THR A 191 16.85 18.88 -20.80
CA THR A 191 16.19 19.04 -22.09
C THR A 191 16.04 17.69 -22.79
N TYR A 192 14.89 17.50 -23.41
CA TYR A 192 14.55 16.31 -24.16
C TYR A 192 14.16 16.70 -25.59
N ASN A 193 14.68 15.98 -26.58
CA ASN A 193 14.34 16.17 -27.99
C ASN A 193 14.33 14.81 -28.70
N ASP A 194 13.15 14.24 -28.88
CA ASP A 194 12.87 12.99 -29.62
C ASP A 194 13.90 11.87 -29.32
N GLY A 195 13.94 11.44 -28.05
CA GLY A 195 14.85 10.38 -27.59
C GLY A 195 16.29 10.84 -27.29
N LYS A 196 16.58 12.14 -27.29
CA LYS A 196 17.88 12.66 -26.90
C LYS A 196 17.74 13.49 -25.62
N VAL A 197 18.52 13.13 -24.61
CA VAL A 197 18.54 13.78 -23.30
C VAL A 197 19.91 14.44 -23.11
N ALA A 198 19.91 15.72 -22.74
CA ALA A 198 21.12 16.46 -22.40
C ALA A 198 21.66 16.09 -21.00
N PRO A 199 22.87 16.51 -20.62
CA PRO A 199 23.32 16.38 -19.23
C PRO A 199 22.33 17.02 -18.27
N PRO A 200 21.96 16.32 -17.17
CA PRO A 200 20.96 16.79 -16.23
C PRO A 200 21.47 17.94 -15.36
N ARG A 201 20.57 18.77 -14.88
CA ARG A 201 20.79 19.79 -13.85
C ARG A 201 20.06 19.39 -12.58
N ASP A 202 20.76 19.33 -11.47
CA ASP A 202 20.18 19.18 -10.14
C ASP A 202 19.45 20.47 -9.76
N ILE A 203 18.19 20.36 -9.28
CA ILE A 203 17.41 21.51 -8.82
C ILE A 203 17.48 21.71 -7.30
N MET A 204 18.15 20.80 -6.59
CA MET A 204 18.34 20.80 -5.14
C MET A 204 19.83 20.70 -4.75
N PRO A 205 20.74 21.46 -5.40
CA PRO A 205 22.18 21.24 -5.23
C PRO A 205 22.63 21.49 -3.79
N ASN A 206 23.36 20.53 -3.23
CA ASN A 206 23.89 20.52 -1.85
C ASN A 206 22.80 20.49 -0.75
N GLU A 207 21.58 20.12 -1.05
CA GLU A 207 20.53 19.95 -0.05
C GLU A 207 20.57 18.52 0.50
N PRO A 208 20.69 18.27 1.81
CA PRO A 208 20.69 16.93 2.40
C PRO A 208 19.25 16.45 2.66
N TYR A 209 18.40 16.46 1.62
CA TYR A 209 16.98 16.12 1.73
C TYR A 209 16.53 15.29 0.53
N ASP A 210 15.61 14.36 0.78
CA ASP A 210 14.98 13.54 -0.27
C ASP A 210 13.79 14.24 -0.92
N ALA A 211 13.73 14.18 -2.24
CA ALA A 211 12.54 14.43 -3.04
C ALA A 211 12.48 13.45 -4.22
N PRO A 212 11.52 12.47 -4.21
CA PRO A 212 10.42 12.26 -3.27
C PRO A 212 10.86 11.85 -1.87
N ASN A 213 9.94 12.02 -0.89
CA ASN A 213 10.23 11.68 0.51
C ASN A 213 10.36 10.16 0.70
N GLY A 214 11.43 9.71 1.36
CA GLY A 214 11.52 8.33 1.82
C GLY A 214 10.45 7.97 2.89
N PRO A 215 10.16 6.67 3.09
CA PRO A 215 10.64 5.52 2.29
C PRO A 215 9.70 5.14 1.14
N PHE A 216 8.53 5.77 0.99
CA PHE A 216 7.47 5.36 0.08
C PHE A 216 7.09 6.41 -0.97
N GLY A 217 7.61 7.60 -0.88
CA GLY A 217 7.37 8.65 -1.88
C GLY A 217 7.88 8.25 -3.26
N GLY A 218 7.12 8.62 -4.29
CA GLY A 218 7.42 8.33 -5.68
C GLY A 218 7.14 9.54 -6.58
N GLU A 219 6.95 9.28 -7.85
CA GLU A 219 6.72 10.33 -8.84
C GLU A 219 5.43 11.12 -8.61
N GLU A 220 4.49 10.58 -7.82
CA GLU A 220 3.28 11.29 -7.39
C GLU A 220 3.59 12.50 -6.52
N GLU A 221 4.77 12.60 -5.95
CA GLU A 221 5.20 13.76 -5.18
C GLU A 221 5.86 14.86 -6.01
N ILE A 222 5.97 14.70 -7.34
CA ILE A 222 6.58 15.65 -8.26
C ILE A 222 5.59 15.97 -9.39
N ASN A 223 5.40 17.26 -9.72
CA ASN A 223 4.43 17.64 -10.74
C ASN A 223 4.89 18.84 -11.57
N TRP A 224 4.80 18.73 -12.90
CA TRP A 224 5.01 19.83 -13.83
C TRP A 224 3.86 20.84 -13.82
N SER A 225 4.17 22.11 -13.90
CA SER A 225 3.15 23.10 -14.30
C SER A 225 2.71 22.88 -15.76
N PRO A 226 1.45 23.18 -16.15
CA PRO A 226 0.94 22.92 -17.50
C PRO A 226 1.71 23.65 -18.62
N ASP A 227 2.35 24.78 -18.30
CA ASP A 227 3.19 25.51 -19.24
C ASP A 227 4.65 25.02 -19.29
N GLY A 228 5.01 24.06 -18.39
CA GLY A 228 6.34 23.47 -18.30
C GLY A 228 7.42 24.38 -17.74
N LYS A 229 7.06 25.44 -17.02
CA LYS A 229 8.03 26.39 -16.45
C LYS A 229 8.36 26.14 -14.99
N PHE A 230 7.50 25.43 -14.28
CA PHE A 230 7.65 25.16 -12.85
C PHE A 230 7.57 23.66 -12.58
N ILE A 231 8.25 23.24 -11.52
CA ILE A 231 8.11 21.92 -10.91
C ILE A 231 7.65 22.12 -9.48
N ALA A 232 6.51 21.53 -9.10
CA ALA A 232 6.10 21.40 -7.71
C ALA A 232 6.54 20.04 -7.18
N TYR A 233 7.01 20.01 -5.93
CA TYR A 233 7.42 18.78 -5.27
C TYR A 233 7.21 18.84 -3.77
N SER A 234 7.07 17.70 -3.14
CA SER A 234 7.02 17.58 -1.69
C SER A 234 8.40 17.21 -1.15
N CYS A 235 8.78 17.79 -0.01
CA CYS A 235 10.07 17.54 0.61
C CYS A 235 10.04 17.84 2.10
N LYS A 236 10.73 17.02 2.92
CA LYS A 236 10.93 17.23 4.34
C LYS A 236 12.30 17.86 4.59
N LYS A 237 12.33 19.19 4.69
CA LYS A 237 13.58 19.96 4.91
C LYS A 237 13.83 20.19 6.39
N GLU A 238 14.05 19.10 7.11
CA GLU A 238 14.40 19.08 8.52
C GLU A 238 15.61 18.17 8.75
N GLU A 239 16.32 18.32 9.86
CA GLU A 239 17.54 17.55 10.17
C GLU A 239 17.53 17.01 11.61
N GLY A 240 18.26 15.92 11.82
CA GLY A 240 18.54 15.36 13.14
C GLY A 240 17.27 15.00 13.90
N THR A 241 17.20 15.45 15.17
CA THR A 241 16.05 15.16 16.04
C THR A 241 14.73 15.72 15.50
N ALA A 242 14.75 16.89 14.85
CA ALA A 242 13.56 17.47 14.22
C ALA A 242 13.05 16.55 13.11
N TYR A 243 13.92 16.05 12.23
CA TYR A 243 13.55 15.09 11.20
C TYR A 243 12.87 13.83 11.79
N ALA A 244 13.44 13.27 12.86
CA ALA A 244 12.96 12.03 13.47
C ALA A 244 11.63 12.19 14.25
N THR A 245 11.31 13.40 14.71
CA THR A 245 10.12 13.65 15.56
C THR A 245 9.00 14.40 14.87
N SER A 246 9.22 14.89 13.66
CA SER A 246 8.26 15.66 12.87
C SER A 246 7.65 14.83 11.75
N THR A 247 6.42 15.18 11.35
CA THR A 247 5.78 14.74 10.10
C THR A 247 5.72 15.87 9.07
N ASN A 248 6.38 17.00 9.33
CA ASN A 248 6.29 18.19 8.48
C ASN A 248 6.99 17.97 7.13
N THR A 249 6.21 17.77 6.08
CA THR A 249 6.65 17.91 4.69
C THR A 249 5.97 19.11 4.08
N ASP A 250 6.69 19.87 3.27
CA ASP A 250 6.16 21.07 2.62
C ASP A 250 6.11 20.89 1.09
N ILE A 251 5.23 21.66 0.46
CA ILE A 251 5.17 21.78 -1.01
C ILE A 251 6.05 22.93 -1.48
N TYR A 252 6.98 22.61 -2.35
CA TYR A 252 7.92 23.55 -2.97
C TYR A 252 7.59 23.72 -4.44
N ILE A 253 7.74 24.95 -4.97
CA ILE A 253 7.66 25.26 -6.40
C ILE A 253 9.02 25.79 -6.86
N PHE A 254 9.64 25.06 -7.79
CA PHE A 254 10.89 25.44 -8.43
C PHE A 254 10.62 26.13 -9.77
N ASP A 255 11.18 27.33 -9.97
CA ASP A 255 11.13 28.08 -11.22
C ASP A 255 12.36 27.73 -12.08
N LEU A 256 12.14 27.13 -13.23
CA LEU A 256 13.19 26.69 -14.15
C LEU A 256 14.01 27.85 -14.74
N ALA A 257 13.37 29.01 -14.93
CA ALA A 257 14.01 30.18 -15.55
C ALA A 257 14.91 30.91 -14.57
N THR A 258 14.49 31.08 -13.32
CA THR A 258 15.23 31.84 -12.30
C THR A 258 16.08 30.92 -11.39
N GLY A 259 15.81 29.63 -11.34
CA GLY A 259 16.45 28.68 -10.42
C GLY A 259 16.05 28.89 -8.96
N LYS A 260 14.95 29.58 -8.68
CA LYS A 260 14.47 29.81 -7.30
C LYS A 260 13.40 28.79 -6.90
N THR A 261 13.42 28.42 -5.63
CA THR A 261 12.41 27.59 -4.98
C THR A 261 11.59 28.43 -4.00
N GLU A 262 10.26 28.30 -4.05
CA GLU A 262 9.30 28.88 -3.09
C GLU A 262 8.64 27.76 -2.30
N ASN A 263 8.62 27.87 -0.96
CA ASN A 263 7.80 27.02 -0.10
C ASN A 263 6.40 27.64 0.00
N ILE A 264 5.36 26.89 -0.40
CA ILE A 264 3.98 27.41 -0.47
C ILE A 264 3.06 26.85 0.63
N SER A 265 3.56 25.98 1.50
CA SER A 265 2.76 25.37 2.57
C SER A 265 3.41 25.45 3.96
N SER A 266 4.38 26.34 4.15
CA SER A 266 5.20 26.48 5.39
C SER A 266 4.42 26.67 6.69
N ASP A 267 3.16 27.10 6.62
CA ASP A 267 2.31 27.33 7.79
C ASP A 267 1.71 26.03 8.36
N ASN A 268 1.63 24.96 7.56
CA ASN A 268 1.22 23.65 7.99
C ASN A 268 2.39 22.92 8.69
N LYS A 269 2.10 22.02 9.65
CA LYS A 269 3.11 21.23 10.38
C LYS A 269 2.86 19.73 10.35
N GLY A 270 1.86 19.29 9.62
CA GLY A 270 1.63 17.91 9.24
C GLY A 270 2.20 17.58 7.87
N TYR A 271 1.84 16.44 7.31
CA TYR A 271 2.24 16.06 5.95
C TYR A 271 1.52 16.91 4.90
N ASP A 272 2.27 17.50 3.98
CA ASP A 272 1.79 18.04 2.71
C ASP A 272 2.45 17.26 1.56
N THR A 273 1.66 16.55 0.75
CA THR A 273 2.14 15.62 -0.26
C THR A 273 1.34 15.69 -1.56
N GLN A 274 1.86 15.08 -2.64
CA GLN A 274 1.18 14.91 -3.92
C GLN A 274 0.66 16.20 -4.55
N PRO A 275 1.51 17.22 -4.80
CA PRO A 275 1.09 18.47 -5.43
C PRO A 275 0.59 18.23 -6.86
N ARG A 276 -0.49 18.90 -7.24
CA ARG A 276 -1.09 18.84 -8.59
C ARG A 276 -1.50 20.23 -9.07
N PHE A 277 -0.83 20.76 -10.08
CA PHE A 277 -1.29 21.98 -10.76
C PHE A 277 -2.63 21.72 -11.44
N SER A 278 -3.52 22.71 -11.41
CA SER A 278 -4.70 22.71 -12.28
C SER A 278 -4.29 22.82 -13.75
N PRO A 279 -5.01 22.21 -14.71
CA PRO A 279 -4.67 22.27 -16.14
C PRO A 279 -4.58 23.69 -16.72
N ASP A 280 -5.28 24.68 -16.16
CA ASP A 280 -5.19 26.08 -16.55
C ASP A 280 -4.02 26.85 -15.89
N GLY A 281 -3.29 26.16 -14.98
CA GLY A 281 -2.12 26.71 -14.28
C GLY A 281 -2.41 27.80 -13.25
N LYS A 282 -3.68 28.01 -12.87
CA LYS A 282 -4.04 29.07 -11.93
C LYS A 282 -4.04 28.63 -10.48
N SER A 283 -4.16 27.34 -10.24
CA SER A 283 -4.22 26.76 -8.91
C SER A 283 -3.29 25.57 -8.79
N ILE A 284 -2.97 25.23 -7.55
CA ILE A 284 -2.31 23.98 -7.19
C ILE A 284 -3.07 23.34 -6.03
N ALA A 285 -3.29 22.03 -6.08
CA ALA A 285 -3.89 21.24 -5.01
C ALA A 285 -2.87 20.26 -4.44
N TRP A 286 -3.03 19.88 -3.17
CA TRP A 286 -2.22 18.82 -2.55
C TRP A 286 -3.00 18.13 -1.44
N LEU A 287 -2.51 16.95 -1.01
CA LEU A 287 -2.99 16.27 0.18
C LEU A 287 -2.32 16.86 1.41
N SER A 288 -3.09 17.21 2.44
CA SER A 288 -2.61 17.92 3.63
C SER A 288 -3.16 17.29 4.90
N MET A 289 -2.28 16.88 5.81
CA MET A 289 -2.61 16.55 7.19
C MET A 289 -2.39 17.75 8.09
N GLU A 290 -3.21 17.93 9.13
CA GLU A 290 -3.16 19.14 9.96
C GLU A 290 -2.24 19.00 11.16
N ARG A 291 -2.28 17.84 11.82
CA ARG A 291 -1.66 17.64 13.13
C ARG A 291 -0.20 17.24 13.01
N ALA A 292 0.68 18.06 13.62
CA ALA A 292 2.10 17.77 13.71
C ALA A 292 2.38 16.44 14.42
N GLY A 293 3.28 15.63 13.86
CA GLY A 293 3.72 14.36 14.43
C GLY A 293 2.73 13.21 14.32
N PHE A 294 1.55 13.41 13.74
CA PHE A 294 0.53 12.38 13.58
C PHE A 294 0.43 11.87 12.14
N GLU A 295 1.10 10.76 11.83
CA GLU A 295 1.13 10.19 10.48
C GLU A 295 -0.20 9.59 10.01
N ALA A 296 -1.14 9.36 10.93
CA ALA A 296 -2.47 8.81 10.63
C ALA A 296 -3.59 9.85 10.69
N ASP A 297 -3.23 11.13 10.57
CA ASP A 297 -4.20 12.22 10.51
C ASP A 297 -5.03 12.17 9.21
N LYS A 298 -6.15 12.88 9.18
CA LYS A 298 -6.99 12.99 8.01
C LYS A 298 -6.26 13.71 6.86
N ASN A 299 -6.09 13.04 5.74
CA ASN A 299 -5.67 13.68 4.49
C ASN A 299 -6.82 14.54 3.94
N ARG A 300 -6.62 15.85 3.95
CA ARG A 300 -7.50 16.85 3.33
C ARG A 300 -7.01 17.15 1.93
N ILE A 301 -7.90 17.53 1.02
CA ILE A 301 -7.50 18.19 -0.23
C ILE A 301 -7.59 19.70 -0.02
N VAL A 302 -6.47 20.36 -0.16
CA VAL A 302 -6.37 21.83 -0.14
C VAL A 302 -6.03 22.36 -1.54
N VAL A 303 -6.55 23.54 -1.88
CA VAL A 303 -6.37 24.19 -3.17
C VAL A 303 -5.91 25.62 -2.94
N LEU A 304 -4.74 25.96 -3.47
CA LEU A 304 -4.18 27.30 -3.45
C LEU A 304 -4.40 28.00 -4.80
N ASP A 305 -5.04 29.15 -4.80
CA ASP A 305 -5.02 30.08 -5.94
C ASP A 305 -3.67 30.78 -5.99
N LEU A 306 -2.93 30.59 -7.10
CA LEU A 306 -1.56 31.06 -7.21
C LEU A 306 -1.44 32.58 -7.33
N ALA A 307 -2.49 33.24 -7.82
CA ALA A 307 -2.50 34.69 -7.98
C ALA A 307 -2.86 35.43 -6.69
N THR A 308 -3.90 34.97 -6.01
CA THR A 308 -4.40 35.61 -4.78
C THR A 308 -3.77 35.06 -3.50
N LYS A 309 -3.04 33.92 -3.59
CA LYS A 309 -2.51 33.16 -2.46
C LYS A 309 -3.59 32.72 -1.47
N THR A 310 -4.83 32.58 -1.93
CA THR A 310 -5.95 32.10 -1.11
C THR A 310 -5.94 30.57 -1.07
N LEU A 311 -5.85 30.00 0.14
CA LEU A 311 -5.89 28.57 0.40
C LEU A 311 -7.30 28.16 0.81
N ASN A 312 -7.85 27.10 0.19
CA ASN A 312 -9.16 26.56 0.48
C ASN A 312 -9.09 25.04 0.73
N GLU A 313 -9.62 24.56 1.84
CA GLU A 313 -9.86 23.14 2.07
C GLU A 313 -11.18 22.73 1.42
N ILE A 314 -11.12 21.86 0.41
CA ILE A 314 -12.30 21.43 -0.35
C ILE A 314 -12.96 20.16 0.20
N THR A 315 -12.29 19.41 1.06
CA THR A 315 -12.83 18.19 1.69
C THR A 315 -13.26 18.40 3.14
N LYS A 316 -13.51 19.64 3.56
CA LYS A 316 -13.88 20.00 4.93
C LYS A 316 -15.08 19.21 5.47
N ASP A 317 -16.10 19.00 4.62
CA ASP A 317 -17.33 18.30 4.98
C ASP A 317 -17.23 16.78 4.85
N LEU A 318 -16.07 16.26 4.43
CA LEU A 318 -15.78 14.83 4.37
C LEU A 318 -15.00 14.40 5.61
N ASP A 319 -15.65 13.64 6.50
CA ASP A 319 -15.01 13.09 7.70
C ASP A 319 -14.21 11.80 7.38
N GLN A 320 -13.46 11.83 6.26
CA GLN A 320 -12.63 10.74 5.75
C GLN A 320 -11.42 11.31 5.03
N SER A 321 -10.32 10.56 4.99
CA SER A 321 -9.14 10.88 4.19
C SER A 321 -9.43 10.80 2.69
N ALA A 322 -8.83 11.71 1.92
CA ALA A 322 -8.61 11.55 0.49
C ALA A 322 -7.26 10.85 0.27
N ASP A 323 -7.21 9.89 -0.65
CA ASP A 323 -6.00 9.07 -0.85
C ASP A 323 -5.18 9.49 -2.07
N GLU A 324 -5.83 9.87 -3.14
CA GLU A 324 -5.22 10.32 -4.41
C GLU A 324 -6.17 11.27 -5.12
N MET A 325 -5.64 12.14 -5.98
CA MET A 325 -6.47 13.12 -6.67
C MET A 325 -5.99 13.43 -8.08
N ILE A 326 -6.93 13.84 -8.95
CA ILE A 326 -6.67 14.32 -10.30
C ILE A 326 -7.65 15.42 -10.71
N TRP A 327 -7.15 16.46 -11.35
CA TRP A 327 -7.99 17.54 -11.89
C TRP A 327 -8.74 17.13 -13.15
N SER A 328 -9.96 17.61 -13.32
CA SER A 328 -10.65 17.58 -14.62
C SER A 328 -9.93 18.49 -15.64
N PRO A 329 -10.00 18.19 -16.95
CA PRO A 329 -9.30 18.96 -17.99
C PRO A 329 -9.71 20.44 -18.04
N ASP A 330 -10.92 20.79 -17.60
CA ASP A 330 -11.44 22.16 -17.55
C ASP A 330 -11.11 22.89 -16.23
N SER A 331 -10.32 22.27 -15.33
CA SER A 331 -9.92 22.82 -14.02
C SER A 331 -11.07 23.10 -13.05
N LYS A 332 -12.27 22.53 -13.28
CA LYS A 332 -13.45 22.83 -12.46
C LYS A 332 -13.81 21.74 -11.47
N THR A 333 -13.21 20.57 -11.60
CA THR A 333 -13.51 19.41 -10.74
C THR A 333 -12.22 18.73 -10.33
N ILE A 334 -12.13 18.29 -9.08
CA ILE A 334 -11.12 17.33 -8.61
C ILE A 334 -11.81 16.00 -8.39
N TYR A 335 -11.29 14.96 -9.05
CA TYR A 335 -11.66 13.57 -8.77
C TYR A 335 -10.66 13.00 -7.79
N PHE A 336 -11.14 12.16 -6.85
CA PHE A 336 -10.28 11.56 -5.85
C PHE A 336 -10.85 10.22 -5.34
N ALA A 337 -10.01 9.40 -4.72
CA ALA A 337 -10.41 8.21 -3.99
C ALA A 337 -10.54 8.52 -2.50
N SER A 338 -11.48 7.85 -1.83
CA SER A 338 -11.63 7.92 -0.38
C SER A 338 -12.24 6.63 0.18
N CYS A 339 -11.73 6.18 1.32
CA CYS A 339 -12.24 5.01 2.02
C CYS A 339 -13.37 5.39 2.97
N THR A 340 -14.58 4.91 2.72
CA THR A 340 -15.75 5.13 3.57
C THR A 340 -16.43 3.80 3.91
N ASN A 341 -16.62 3.49 5.19
CA ASN A 341 -17.22 2.23 5.63
C ASN A 341 -16.50 1.00 5.06
N ALA A 342 -15.17 1.02 5.10
CA ALA A 342 -14.26 -0.04 4.66
C ALA A 342 -14.38 -0.39 3.16
N VAL A 343 -14.67 0.58 2.32
CA VAL A 343 -14.60 0.47 0.86
C VAL A 343 -14.05 1.77 0.26
N HIS A 344 -13.03 1.66 -0.59
CA HIS A 344 -12.54 2.81 -1.36
C HIS A 344 -13.44 3.07 -2.55
N GLN A 345 -13.93 4.29 -2.65
CA GLN A 345 -14.80 4.71 -3.74
C GLN A 345 -14.27 6.00 -4.38
N LEU A 346 -14.72 6.28 -5.59
CA LEU A 346 -14.35 7.49 -6.32
C LEU A 346 -15.37 8.59 -6.07
N TYR A 347 -14.85 9.79 -5.91
CA TYR A 347 -15.58 11.02 -5.64
C TYR A 347 -15.21 12.11 -6.63
N ALA A 348 -16.09 13.09 -6.79
CA ALA A 348 -15.85 14.34 -7.50
C ALA A 348 -16.19 15.51 -6.59
N TYR A 349 -15.33 16.53 -6.60
CA TYR A 349 -15.60 17.81 -5.98
C TYR A 349 -15.56 18.92 -7.03
N ALA A 350 -16.69 19.62 -7.20
CA ALA A 350 -16.79 20.73 -8.15
C ALA A 350 -16.31 22.03 -7.50
N ILE A 351 -15.22 22.61 -8.05
CA ILE A 351 -14.66 23.89 -7.60
C ILE A 351 -15.67 25.00 -7.95
N ASN A 352 -15.99 25.85 -6.97
CA ASN A 352 -16.90 27.00 -7.14
C ASN A 352 -18.35 26.67 -7.57
N ALA A 353 -18.83 25.46 -7.34
CA ALA A 353 -20.25 25.13 -7.56
C ALA A 353 -21.15 25.89 -6.57
N LYS A 354 -22.34 26.28 -7.01
CA LYS A 354 -23.32 27.00 -6.18
C LYS A 354 -24.10 26.07 -5.23
N THR A 355 -24.08 24.75 -5.49
CA THR A 355 -24.81 23.72 -4.73
C THR A 355 -23.99 22.43 -4.74
N ALA A 356 -24.20 21.55 -3.76
CA ALA A 356 -23.63 20.19 -3.61
C ALA A 356 -22.28 19.96 -4.33
N ASN A 357 -21.20 20.41 -3.73
CA ASN A 357 -19.87 20.35 -4.36
C ASN A 357 -19.30 18.93 -4.40
N LEU A 358 -19.64 18.08 -3.42
CA LEU A 358 -19.11 16.72 -3.28
C LEU A 358 -20.13 15.68 -3.77
N VAL A 359 -19.68 14.82 -4.69
CA VAL A 359 -20.48 13.72 -5.26
C VAL A 359 -19.71 12.42 -5.18
N LYS A 360 -20.33 11.37 -4.65
CA LYS A 360 -19.82 10.00 -4.71
C LYS A 360 -20.14 9.40 -6.08
N ILE A 361 -19.13 9.03 -6.87
CA ILE A 361 -19.29 8.52 -8.24
C ILE A 361 -19.58 7.01 -8.25
N THR A 362 -18.81 6.23 -7.49
CA THR A 362 -18.92 4.77 -7.50
C THR A 362 -19.54 4.22 -6.23
N ASN A 363 -20.09 3.01 -6.32
CA ASN A 363 -20.71 2.30 -5.21
C ASN A 363 -20.41 0.80 -5.30
N GLY A 364 -20.57 0.07 -4.19
CA GLY A 364 -20.43 -1.37 -4.14
C GLY A 364 -19.40 -1.85 -3.12
N LEU A 365 -19.22 -3.18 -3.05
CA LEU A 365 -18.26 -3.82 -2.15
C LEU A 365 -16.96 -4.13 -2.91
N THR A 366 -16.30 -3.08 -3.38
CA THR A 366 -15.00 -3.13 -4.07
C THR A 366 -14.19 -1.90 -3.73
N ASP A 367 -12.88 -2.03 -3.74
CA ASP A 367 -11.98 -0.89 -3.66
C ASP A 367 -11.60 -0.40 -5.05
N MET A 368 -11.61 0.93 -5.20
CA MET A 368 -11.19 1.66 -6.38
C MET A 368 -9.94 2.46 -6.05
N GLY A 369 -8.97 2.53 -6.96
CA GLY A 369 -7.75 3.32 -6.78
C GLY A 369 -6.92 3.41 -8.06
N ALA A 370 -5.73 3.99 -7.98
CA ALA A 370 -4.81 4.23 -9.09
C ALA A 370 -5.51 4.92 -10.27
N ILE A 371 -6.03 6.13 -10.01
CA ILE A 371 -6.86 6.86 -10.97
C ILE A 371 -6.04 7.61 -12.03
N SER A 372 -6.51 7.53 -13.28
CA SER A 372 -6.10 8.40 -14.37
C SER A 372 -7.30 8.84 -15.20
N LEU A 373 -7.12 9.87 -16.04
CA LEU A 373 -8.21 10.41 -16.85
C LEU A 373 -8.10 9.97 -18.31
N ALA A 374 -9.20 9.51 -18.88
CA ALA A 374 -9.39 9.36 -20.31
C ALA A 374 -10.49 10.32 -20.78
N THR A 375 -10.20 11.10 -21.80
CA THR A 375 -11.19 12.00 -22.40
C THR A 375 -11.34 11.69 -23.88
N ASP A 376 -12.58 11.65 -24.35
CA ASP A 376 -12.92 11.71 -25.76
C ASP A 376 -13.63 13.03 -26.08
N ALA A 377 -14.03 13.24 -27.32
CA ALA A 377 -14.69 14.47 -27.76
C ALA A 377 -16.03 14.77 -27.04
N LYS A 378 -16.60 13.82 -26.29
CA LYS A 378 -17.93 13.90 -25.69
C LYS A 378 -17.95 13.67 -24.19
N SER A 379 -16.98 12.96 -23.65
CA SER A 379 -17.06 12.44 -22.26
C SER A 379 -15.68 12.39 -21.60
N THR A 380 -15.70 12.53 -20.29
CA THR A 380 -14.57 12.25 -19.40
C THR A 380 -14.86 10.95 -18.65
N TYR A 381 -13.87 10.09 -18.58
CA TYR A 381 -13.89 8.84 -17.84
C TYR A 381 -12.72 8.79 -16.86
N LEU A 382 -12.90 8.14 -15.74
CA LEU A 382 -11.79 7.70 -14.90
C LEU A 382 -11.38 6.29 -15.32
N ILE A 383 -10.10 6.08 -15.50
CA ILE A 383 -9.49 4.76 -15.57
C ILE A 383 -8.97 4.48 -14.16
N ALA A 384 -9.31 3.32 -13.63
CA ALA A 384 -8.98 2.99 -12.24
C ALA A 384 -8.71 1.48 -12.09
N THR A 385 -8.02 1.10 -11.04
CA THR A 385 -8.01 -0.29 -10.57
C THR A 385 -9.25 -0.57 -9.74
N LYS A 386 -9.76 -1.80 -9.86
CA LYS A 386 -10.87 -2.32 -9.05
C LYS A 386 -10.47 -3.65 -8.44
N THR A 387 -10.58 -3.77 -7.12
CA THR A 387 -10.26 -4.99 -6.38
C THR A 387 -11.33 -5.34 -5.35
N SER A 388 -11.30 -6.56 -4.81
CA SER A 388 -12.11 -6.96 -3.66
C SER A 388 -11.36 -7.97 -2.81
N LEU A 389 -11.82 -8.27 -1.59
CA LEU A 389 -11.27 -9.34 -0.74
C LEU A 389 -11.21 -10.70 -1.44
N SER A 390 -11.95 -10.86 -2.54
CA SER A 390 -12.02 -12.12 -3.32
C SER A 390 -11.27 -12.08 -4.64
N ARG A 391 -10.89 -10.91 -5.16
CA ARG A 391 -10.23 -10.79 -6.48
C ARG A 391 -9.17 -9.69 -6.48
N PRO A 392 -7.97 -9.96 -7.04
CA PRO A 392 -6.94 -8.95 -7.25
C PRO A 392 -7.42 -7.88 -8.24
N ALA A 393 -6.61 -6.82 -8.35
CA ALA A 393 -6.93 -5.68 -9.19
C ALA A 393 -7.06 -6.04 -10.68
N GLU A 394 -8.09 -5.48 -11.31
CA GLU A 394 -8.26 -5.36 -12.75
C GLU A 394 -8.55 -3.89 -13.09
N ILE A 395 -8.28 -3.47 -14.31
CA ILE A 395 -8.52 -2.10 -14.77
C ILE A 395 -9.96 -1.97 -15.22
N VAL A 396 -10.58 -0.87 -14.80
CA VAL A 396 -11.94 -0.48 -15.18
C VAL A 396 -11.95 0.94 -15.72
N LYS A 397 -12.88 1.19 -16.64
CA LYS A 397 -13.29 2.53 -17.07
C LYS A 397 -14.56 2.91 -16.32
N VAL A 398 -14.61 4.12 -15.75
CA VAL A 398 -15.73 4.63 -14.97
C VAL A 398 -16.27 5.90 -15.61
N ASP A 399 -17.57 5.90 -15.97
CA ASP A 399 -18.28 7.10 -16.41
C ASP A 399 -18.47 8.04 -15.21
N VAL A 400 -17.87 9.22 -15.24
CA VAL A 400 -17.87 10.16 -14.09
C VAL A 400 -19.26 10.71 -13.75
N LEU A 401 -20.19 10.71 -14.71
CA LEU A 401 -21.56 11.24 -14.52
C LEU A 401 -22.53 10.17 -14.03
N LYS A 402 -22.35 8.91 -14.47
CA LYS A 402 -23.28 7.81 -14.20
C LYS A 402 -22.77 6.80 -13.19
N GLY A 403 -21.47 6.83 -12.87
CA GLY A 403 -20.80 5.82 -12.04
C GLY A 403 -20.79 4.42 -12.68
N LYS A 404 -21.15 4.30 -13.98
CA LYS A 404 -21.10 3.01 -14.69
C LYS A 404 -19.67 2.58 -14.89
N MET A 405 -19.38 1.32 -14.53
CA MET A 405 -18.05 0.71 -14.68
C MET A 405 -18.02 -0.31 -15.82
N GLU A 406 -16.97 -0.29 -16.62
CA GLU A 406 -16.68 -1.29 -17.66
C GLU A 406 -15.28 -1.86 -17.41
N THR A 407 -15.18 -3.19 -17.31
CA THR A 407 -13.89 -3.88 -17.11
C THR A 407 -13.08 -3.85 -18.39
N LEU A 408 -11.83 -3.41 -18.33
CA LEU A 408 -10.93 -3.34 -19.48
C LEU A 408 -9.95 -4.52 -19.51
N THR A 409 -9.61 -5.12 -18.36
CA THR A 409 -8.63 -6.22 -18.28
C THR A 409 -9.22 -7.44 -17.56
N THR A 410 -8.72 -8.62 -17.91
CA THR A 410 -9.15 -9.93 -17.38
C THR A 410 -7.93 -10.80 -17.07
N THR A 411 -6.91 -10.19 -16.50
CA THR A 411 -5.56 -10.78 -16.31
C THR A 411 -5.58 -12.12 -15.59
N ASN A 412 -6.48 -12.29 -14.63
CA ASN A 412 -6.57 -13.48 -13.79
C ASN A 412 -7.82 -14.33 -14.02
N ASP A 413 -8.68 -14.03 -15.00
CA ASP A 413 -9.97 -14.70 -15.17
C ASP A 413 -9.84 -16.20 -15.45
N ALA A 414 -8.87 -16.62 -16.27
CA ALA A 414 -8.63 -18.03 -16.55
C ALA A 414 -8.27 -18.82 -15.27
N LEU A 415 -7.47 -18.25 -14.38
CA LEU A 415 -7.12 -18.85 -13.11
C LEU A 415 -8.35 -18.93 -12.17
N TYR A 416 -9.14 -17.84 -12.12
CA TYR A 416 -10.33 -17.76 -11.29
C TYR A 416 -11.46 -18.67 -11.71
N ALA A 417 -11.59 -18.98 -13.01
CA ALA A 417 -12.59 -19.92 -13.52
C ALA A 417 -12.49 -21.32 -12.87
N GLY A 418 -11.28 -21.71 -12.46
CA GLY A 418 -11.00 -22.98 -11.77
C GLY A 418 -11.04 -22.90 -10.24
N LEU A 419 -11.31 -21.74 -9.62
CA LEU A 419 -11.25 -21.57 -8.17
C LEU A 419 -12.63 -21.54 -7.52
N LYS A 420 -12.74 -22.21 -6.38
CA LYS A 420 -13.87 -22.11 -5.46
C LYS A 420 -13.50 -21.20 -4.30
N LEU A 421 -14.22 -20.08 -4.17
CA LEU A 421 -13.96 -19.05 -3.17
C LEU A 421 -14.96 -19.13 -2.01
N GLY A 422 -14.53 -18.63 -0.86
CA GLY A 422 -15.37 -18.44 0.31
C GLY A 422 -16.27 -17.22 0.18
N LYS A 423 -17.48 -17.27 0.75
CA LYS A 423 -18.37 -16.10 0.87
C LYS A 423 -17.73 -15.07 1.79
N VAL A 424 -17.75 -13.80 1.37
CA VAL A 424 -17.45 -12.65 2.22
C VAL A 424 -18.76 -12.03 2.69
N GLU A 425 -18.88 -11.80 4.00
CA GLU A 425 -20.08 -11.22 4.60
C GLU A 425 -19.70 -10.00 5.44
N LYS A 426 -20.49 -8.93 5.32
CA LYS A 426 -20.41 -7.76 6.18
C LYS A 426 -21.31 -7.96 7.38
N ARG A 427 -20.78 -7.83 8.59
CA ARG A 427 -21.55 -7.81 9.84
C ARG A 427 -21.30 -6.52 10.60
N LEU A 428 -22.31 -6.04 11.29
CA LEU A 428 -22.20 -4.99 12.28
C LEU A 428 -22.26 -5.67 13.66
N ILE A 429 -21.25 -5.47 14.47
CA ILE A 429 -21.10 -6.08 15.79
C ILE A 429 -21.06 -4.96 16.83
N SER A 430 -21.87 -5.10 17.87
CA SER A 430 -21.88 -4.15 18.98
C SER A 430 -20.60 -4.26 19.80
N THR A 431 -19.96 -3.13 20.04
CA THR A 431 -18.79 -3.02 20.90
C THR A 431 -19.17 -2.92 22.37
N SER A 432 -18.21 -3.03 23.29
CA SER A 432 -18.44 -2.95 24.74
C SER A 432 -19.00 -1.61 25.22
N ASP A 433 -18.86 -0.56 24.41
CA ASP A 433 -19.39 0.79 24.64
C ASP A 433 -20.60 1.13 23.76
N ASN A 434 -21.28 0.09 23.23
CA ASN A 434 -22.51 0.17 22.45
C ASN A 434 -22.40 0.93 21.11
N LYS A 435 -21.23 0.96 20.50
CA LYS A 435 -21.05 1.41 19.11
C LYS A 435 -21.13 0.23 18.14
N GLU A 436 -21.45 0.48 16.87
CA GLU A 436 -21.46 -0.56 15.82
C GLU A 436 -20.12 -0.62 15.11
N MET A 437 -19.54 -1.81 15.09
CA MET A 437 -18.25 -2.09 14.44
C MET A 437 -18.45 -2.96 13.21
N LEU A 438 -18.07 -2.45 12.03
CA LEU A 438 -18.06 -3.23 10.80
C LEU A 438 -17.01 -4.35 10.91
N THR A 439 -17.44 -5.58 10.69
CA THR A 439 -16.61 -6.78 10.72
C THR A 439 -16.82 -7.57 9.43
N TRP A 440 -15.71 -7.89 8.73
CA TRP A 440 -15.76 -8.84 7.63
C TRP A 440 -15.69 -10.25 8.18
N VAL A 441 -16.58 -11.12 7.70
CA VAL A 441 -16.57 -12.56 8.00
C VAL A 441 -16.41 -13.32 6.70
N ILE A 442 -15.35 -14.12 6.60
CA ILE A 442 -15.05 -14.90 5.41
C ILE A 442 -15.21 -16.38 5.74
N TYR A 443 -16.08 -17.06 5.02
CA TYR A 443 -16.40 -18.47 5.21
C TYR A 443 -15.55 -19.37 4.32
N PRO A 444 -15.28 -20.61 4.73
CA PRO A 444 -14.65 -21.60 3.85
C PRO A 444 -15.45 -21.82 2.56
N PRO A 445 -14.79 -22.13 1.43
CA PRO A 445 -15.48 -22.71 0.28
C PRO A 445 -16.27 -23.96 0.72
N ASP A 446 -17.46 -24.19 0.19
CA ASP A 446 -18.38 -25.27 0.62
C ASP A 446 -18.86 -25.16 2.08
N PHE A 447 -18.99 -23.95 2.58
CA PHE A 447 -19.49 -23.72 3.93
C PHE A 447 -20.86 -24.38 4.15
N ASP A 448 -20.95 -25.19 5.19
CA ASP A 448 -22.19 -25.86 5.64
C ASP A 448 -22.49 -25.38 7.07
N PRO A 449 -23.57 -24.65 7.32
CA PRO A 449 -23.89 -24.10 8.65
C PRO A 449 -24.18 -25.21 9.71
N LYS A 450 -24.30 -26.48 9.31
CA LYS A 450 -24.48 -27.61 10.21
C LYS A 450 -23.16 -28.17 10.72
N LYS A 451 -22.03 -27.78 10.15
CA LYS A 451 -20.68 -28.22 10.55
C LYS A 451 -20.04 -27.18 11.44
N LYS A 452 -19.07 -27.60 12.26
CA LYS A 452 -18.25 -26.74 13.10
C LYS A 452 -16.91 -26.45 12.44
N TYR A 453 -16.49 -25.18 12.45
CA TYR A 453 -15.26 -24.71 11.82
C TYR A 453 -14.34 -24.04 12.84
N PRO A 454 -13.01 -24.27 12.75
CA PRO A 454 -12.04 -23.45 13.46
C PRO A 454 -12.12 -22.01 12.96
N THR A 455 -11.93 -21.06 13.87
CA THR A 455 -12.14 -19.64 13.59
C THR A 455 -10.92 -18.82 13.98
N LEU A 456 -10.50 -17.93 13.10
CA LEU A 456 -9.38 -17.03 13.31
C LEU A 456 -9.87 -15.59 13.47
N LEU A 457 -9.52 -14.98 14.59
CA LEU A 457 -9.56 -13.53 14.73
C LEU A 457 -8.36 -12.93 14.01
N TYR A 458 -8.60 -12.08 13.02
CA TYR A 458 -7.57 -11.32 12.36
C TYR A 458 -7.37 -9.97 13.06
N CYS A 459 -6.19 -9.76 13.59
CA CYS A 459 -5.78 -8.50 14.19
C CYS A 459 -5.05 -7.65 13.16
N GLN A 460 -5.66 -6.52 12.77
CA GLN A 460 -5.12 -5.62 11.76
C GLN A 460 -3.93 -4.83 12.30
N GLY A 461 -2.91 -4.65 11.44
CA GLY A 461 -1.76 -3.77 11.69
C GLY A 461 -2.11 -2.28 11.59
N GLY A 462 -1.11 -1.46 11.53
CA GLY A 462 -1.19 -0.01 11.53
C GLY A 462 -0.54 0.57 12.78
N PRO A 463 -1.28 1.10 13.78
CA PRO A 463 -2.66 0.76 14.16
C PRO A 463 -3.77 1.35 13.30
N GLN A 464 -3.53 2.43 12.59
CA GLN A 464 -4.54 3.13 11.79
C GLN A 464 -4.50 2.66 10.32
N SER A 465 -5.05 1.45 10.04
CA SER A 465 -5.12 0.89 8.69
C SER A 465 -6.39 0.07 8.50
N THR A 466 -7.30 0.52 7.63
CA THR A 466 -8.61 -0.10 7.41
C THR A 466 -8.51 -1.50 6.81
N ILE A 467 -9.33 -2.42 7.29
CA ILE A 467 -9.61 -3.68 6.58
C ILE A 467 -10.69 -3.39 5.55
N SER A 468 -10.27 -2.97 4.36
CA SER A 468 -11.14 -2.62 3.24
C SER A 468 -11.44 -3.83 2.35
N GLN A 469 -11.80 -3.60 1.10
CA GLN A 469 -11.94 -4.65 0.08
C GLN A 469 -10.62 -4.95 -0.66
N SER A 470 -9.48 -4.49 -0.15
CA SER A 470 -8.17 -4.72 -0.75
C SER A 470 -7.79 -6.21 -0.76
N PHE A 471 -7.34 -6.72 -1.92
CA PHE A 471 -6.84 -8.08 -2.06
C PHE A 471 -5.38 -8.17 -1.61
N SER A 472 -5.16 -8.79 -0.46
CA SER A 472 -3.80 -8.98 0.05
C SER A 472 -3.16 -10.25 -0.52
N PHE A 473 -1.94 -10.14 -1.05
CA PHE A 473 -1.12 -11.30 -1.44
C PHE A 473 -0.34 -11.90 -0.26
N ARG A 474 -0.29 -11.21 0.88
CA ARG A 474 0.35 -11.68 2.13
C ARG A 474 -0.69 -12.28 3.08
N TRP A 475 -1.56 -11.47 3.63
CA TRP A 475 -2.62 -11.85 4.57
C TRP A 475 -3.93 -12.09 3.79
N ASN A 476 -3.94 -13.13 2.95
CA ASN A 476 -5.07 -13.39 2.05
C ASN A 476 -6.18 -14.18 2.76
N PHE A 477 -7.34 -13.55 2.93
CA PHE A 477 -8.47 -14.17 3.64
C PHE A 477 -9.09 -15.34 2.86
N GLN A 478 -9.10 -15.28 1.52
CA GLN A 478 -9.59 -16.39 0.71
C GLN A 478 -8.68 -17.62 0.82
N LEU A 479 -7.37 -17.42 0.93
CA LEU A 479 -6.42 -18.50 1.17
C LEU A 479 -6.61 -19.11 2.56
N MET A 480 -6.84 -18.29 3.59
CA MET A 480 -7.13 -18.79 4.95
C MET A 480 -8.45 -19.56 4.98
N ALA A 481 -9.49 -19.04 4.33
CA ALA A 481 -10.79 -19.69 4.22
C ALA A 481 -10.72 -21.01 3.43
N ALA A 482 -9.92 -21.08 2.37
CA ALA A 482 -9.67 -22.28 1.58
C ALA A 482 -9.01 -23.40 2.40
N ASN A 483 -8.27 -23.05 3.46
CA ASN A 483 -7.70 -23.98 4.44
C ASN A 483 -8.70 -24.41 5.55
N GLY A 484 -9.97 -24.01 5.44
CA GLY A 484 -11.05 -24.46 6.30
C GLY A 484 -11.34 -23.59 7.52
N TYR A 485 -10.77 -22.40 7.61
CA TYR A 485 -11.00 -21.46 8.71
C TYR A 485 -12.11 -20.45 8.38
N ILE A 486 -12.91 -20.09 9.37
CA ILE A 486 -13.72 -18.87 9.33
C ILE A 486 -12.81 -17.71 9.78
N ILE A 487 -12.78 -16.62 9.01
CA ILE A 487 -11.99 -15.44 9.36
C ILE A 487 -12.93 -14.35 9.87
N VAL A 488 -12.60 -13.81 11.03
CA VAL A 488 -13.28 -12.66 11.67
C VAL A 488 -12.31 -11.50 11.64
N ALA A 489 -12.61 -10.49 10.82
CA ALA A 489 -11.73 -9.36 10.56
C ALA A 489 -12.44 -8.04 10.91
N PRO A 490 -12.43 -7.61 12.20
CA PRO A 490 -13.15 -6.45 12.67
C PRO A 490 -12.38 -5.14 12.36
N ASN A 491 -13.11 -4.14 11.90
CA ASN A 491 -12.64 -2.77 11.81
C ASN A 491 -12.79 -2.07 13.18
N ARG A 492 -11.93 -2.48 14.11
CA ARG A 492 -11.91 -2.00 15.49
C ARG A 492 -11.56 -0.52 15.59
N ARG A 493 -11.69 0.06 16.78
CA ARG A 493 -11.28 1.44 17.07
C ARG A 493 -9.84 1.73 16.61
N GLY A 494 -9.61 2.91 16.05
CA GLY A 494 -8.35 3.34 15.49
C GLY A 494 -8.19 3.09 13.99
N LEU A 495 -9.12 2.37 13.33
CA LEU A 495 -9.05 2.20 11.87
C LEU A 495 -9.74 3.38 11.17
N PRO A 496 -9.11 4.05 10.18
CA PRO A 496 -9.77 5.08 9.39
C PRO A 496 -10.97 4.53 8.62
N SER A 497 -11.73 5.39 7.92
CA SER A 497 -12.95 5.05 7.17
C SER A 497 -14.26 5.08 7.97
N PHE A 498 -14.21 5.34 9.27
CA PHE A 498 -15.38 5.42 10.16
C PHE A 498 -15.48 6.76 10.90
N GLY A 499 -14.84 7.79 10.38
CA GLY A 499 -14.73 9.11 10.96
C GLY A 499 -13.43 9.31 11.75
N GLN A 500 -13.02 10.57 11.88
CA GLN A 500 -11.78 10.93 12.56
C GLN A 500 -11.83 10.58 14.06
N GLU A 501 -12.99 10.73 14.71
CA GLU A 501 -13.17 10.32 16.11
C GLU A 501 -12.86 8.83 16.33
N TRP A 502 -13.30 7.96 15.40
CA TRP A 502 -13.03 6.52 15.49
C TRP A 502 -11.54 6.23 15.30
N ASN A 503 -10.88 6.92 14.38
CA ASN A 503 -9.45 6.81 14.15
C ASN A 503 -8.60 7.25 15.36
N ASP A 504 -8.91 8.40 15.94
CA ASP A 504 -8.13 9.00 17.00
C ASP A 504 -8.16 8.22 18.34
N GLN A 505 -9.22 7.45 18.57
CA GLN A 505 -9.44 6.75 19.84
C GLN A 505 -8.41 5.66 20.15
N ILE A 506 -7.44 5.38 19.28
CA ILE A 506 -6.39 4.41 19.56
C ILE A 506 -5.11 5.04 20.06
N SER A 507 -4.81 6.29 19.72
CA SER A 507 -3.64 6.99 20.23
C SER A 507 -3.75 7.16 21.74
N GLY A 508 -2.73 6.76 22.48
CA GLY A 508 -2.74 6.68 23.93
C GLY A 508 -3.58 5.54 24.55
N ASP A 509 -4.19 4.66 23.71
CA ASP A 509 -5.08 3.57 24.20
C ASP A 509 -4.88 2.24 23.45
N TRP A 510 -3.66 1.91 23.06
CA TRP A 510 -3.36 0.74 22.22
C TRP A 510 -3.91 -0.58 22.78
N GLY A 511 -3.83 -0.79 24.11
CA GLY A 511 -4.35 -1.99 24.78
C GLY A 511 -5.77 -1.85 25.34
N GLY A 512 -6.44 -0.72 25.10
CA GLY A 512 -7.75 -0.41 25.70
C GLY A 512 -8.94 -0.83 24.83
N GLN A 513 -9.67 0.14 24.25
CA GLN A 513 -10.91 -0.16 23.54
C GLN A 513 -10.70 -1.02 22.31
N ALA A 514 -9.61 -0.86 21.58
CA ALA A 514 -9.30 -1.69 20.41
C ALA A 514 -9.21 -3.19 20.76
N MET A 515 -8.67 -3.54 21.92
CA MET A 515 -8.61 -4.93 22.39
C MET A 515 -10.00 -5.46 22.80
N ARG A 516 -10.81 -4.61 23.45
CA ARG A 516 -12.21 -4.96 23.77
C ARG A 516 -13.04 -5.18 22.50
N ASP A 517 -12.81 -4.39 21.47
CA ASP A 517 -13.47 -4.53 20.15
C ASP A 517 -13.12 -5.88 19.50
N TYR A 518 -11.84 -6.31 19.53
CA TYR A 518 -11.42 -7.64 19.06
C TYR A 518 -12.13 -8.76 19.82
N LEU A 519 -12.20 -8.65 21.16
CA LEU A 519 -12.86 -9.66 21.98
C LEU A 519 -14.37 -9.67 21.74
N ALA A 520 -15.02 -8.53 21.56
CA ALA A 520 -16.43 -8.43 21.21
C ALA A 520 -16.72 -9.13 19.87
N ALA A 521 -15.85 -8.93 18.85
CA ALA A 521 -16.02 -9.56 17.55
C ALA A 521 -15.97 -11.09 17.61
N ILE A 522 -14.97 -11.66 18.29
CA ILE A 522 -14.84 -13.11 18.38
C ILE A 522 -15.90 -13.72 19.29
N ASP A 523 -16.30 -13.05 20.36
CA ASP A 523 -17.35 -13.51 21.26
C ASP A 523 -18.72 -13.52 20.55
N GLU A 524 -19.04 -12.50 19.75
CA GLU A 524 -20.29 -12.46 18.96
C GLU A 524 -20.34 -13.61 17.94
N LEU A 525 -19.28 -13.82 17.17
CA LEU A 525 -19.21 -14.93 16.21
C LEU A 525 -19.24 -16.30 16.92
N SER A 526 -18.78 -16.39 18.15
CA SER A 526 -18.79 -17.65 18.94
C SER A 526 -20.19 -18.09 19.35
N LYS A 527 -21.21 -17.25 19.23
CA LYS A 527 -22.62 -17.62 19.44
C LYS A 527 -23.20 -18.43 18.29
N GLU A 528 -22.56 -18.39 17.12
CA GLU A 528 -23.01 -19.11 15.94
C GLU A 528 -22.75 -20.62 16.08
N PRO A 529 -23.72 -21.48 15.74
CA PRO A 529 -23.62 -22.93 15.93
C PRO A 529 -22.50 -23.57 15.10
N PHE A 530 -22.09 -22.94 14.03
CA PHE A 530 -21.02 -23.40 13.15
C PHE A 530 -19.61 -23.01 13.62
N VAL A 531 -19.46 -22.16 14.65
CA VAL A 531 -18.15 -21.84 15.23
C VAL A 531 -17.74 -22.91 16.24
N ASP A 532 -16.56 -23.47 16.03
CA ASP A 532 -15.94 -24.36 17.01
C ASP A 532 -15.21 -23.54 18.08
N THR A 533 -15.87 -23.31 19.19
CA THR A 533 -15.32 -22.51 20.30
C THR A 533 -14.09 -23.14 20.96
N ALA A 534 -13.84 -24.44 20.75
CA ALA A 534 -12.63 -25.13 21.21
C ALA A 534 -11.44 -24.94 20.26
N ARG A 535 -11.68 -24.45 19.03
CA ARG A 535 -10.64 -24.24 18.00
C ARG A 535 -10.67 -22.80 17.47
N ARG A 536 -10.32 -21.84 18.34
CA ARG A 536 -10.18 -20.43 17.99
C ARG A 536 -8.73 -20.00 18.10
N GLY A 537 -8.24 -19.24 17.11
CA GLY A 537 -6.92 -18.63 17.10
C GLY A 537 -6.99 -17.13 16.87
N ALA A 538 -5.92 -16.41 17.23
CA ALA A 538 -5.75 -15.01 16.84
C ALA A 538 -4.42 -14.83 16.11
N VAL A 539 -4.46 -14.07 15.00
CA VAL A 539 -3.32 -13.89 14.11
C VAL A 539 -3.21 -12.43 13.69
N GLY A 540 -1.99 -11.91 13.54
CA GLY A 540 -1.79 -10.53 13.11
C GLY A 540 -0.34 -10.14 12.93
N ALA A 541 -0.10 -8.98 12.28
CA ALA A 541 1.21 -8.44 12.03
C ALA A 541 1.33 -7.00 12.50
N SER A 542 2.57 -6.55 12.82
CA SER A 542 2.84 -5.17 13.25
C SER A 542 2.04 -4.83 14.52
N TYR A 543 1.25 -3.77 14.53
CA TYR A 543 0.28 -3.55 15.60
C TYR A 543 -0.66 -4.76 15.80
N GLY A 544 -1.00 -5.49 14.73
CA GLY A 544 -1.75 -6.75 14.85
C GLY A 544 -0.97 -7.84 15.58
N GLY A 545 0.35 -7.91 15.40
CA GLY A 545 1.25 -8.77 16.17
C GLY A 545 1.36 -8.33 17.63
N TYR A 546 1.42 -7.04 17.90
CA TYR A 546 1.26 -6.45 19.23
C TYR A 546 -0.07 -6.89 19.88
N SER A 547 -1.17 -6.77 19.13
CA SER A 547 -2.50 -7.18 19.61
C SER A 547 -2.52 -8.66 20.01
N VAL A 548 -1.87 -9.52 19.22
CA VAL A 548 -1.73 -10.96 19.55
C VAL A 548 -0.94 -11.16 20.85
N TYR A 549 0.19 -10.47 21.03
CA TYR A 549 0.96 -10.54 22.27
C TYR A 549 0.18 -10.03 23.48
N TYR A 550 -0.54 -8.92 23.32
CA TYR A 550 -1.37 -8.36 24.40
C TYR A 550 -2.52 -9.32 24.75
N LEU A 551 -3.23 -9.83 23.74
CA LEU A 551 -4.30 -10.81 23.93
C LEU A 551 -3.80 -12.12 24.55
N ALA A 552 -2.57 -12.54 24.31
CA ALA A 552 -1.99 -13.73 24.97
C ALA A 552 -1.98 -13.62 26.49
N GLY A 553 -1.90 -12.39 27.02
CA GLY A 553 -2.01 -12.10 28.46
C GLY A 553 -3.44 -11.80 28.95
N HIS A 554 -4.43 -11.61 28.05
CA HIS A 554 -5.75 -11.08 28.41
C HIS A 554 -6.94 -11.84 27.79
N HIS A 555 -6.74 -12.95 27.05
CA HIS A 555 -7.82 -13.62 26.32
C HIS A 555 -8.77 -14.48 27.16
N ASN A 556 -8.43 -14.74 28.43
CA ASN A 556 -9.26 -15.50 29.37
C ASN A 556 -9.78 -16.84 28.77
N GLY A 557 -8.87 -17.64 28.17
CA GLY A 557 -9.16 -18.96 27.62
C GLY A 557 -9.86 -18.98 26.25
N ARG A 558 -10.06 -17.83 25.59
CA ARG A 558 -10.76 -17.74 24.30
C ARG A 558 -10.00 -18.41 23.15
N PHE A 559 -8.68 -18.33 23.14
CA PHE A 559 -7.85 -18.80 22.04
C PHE A 559 -7.02 -20.02 22.41
N LYS A 560 -6.77 -20.90 21.43
CA LYS A 560 -5.93 -22.10 21.54
C LYS A 560 -4.59 -21.96 20.86
N THR A 561 -4.42 -20.94 20.02
CA THR A 561 -3.17 -20.64 19.33
C THR A 561 -3.06 -19.18 18.96
N PHE A 562 -1.82 -18.72 18.82
CA PHE A 562 -1.47 -17.39 18.37
C PHE A 562 -0.43 -17.44 17.25
N ILE A 563 -0.51 -16.46 16.32
CA ILE A 563 0.54 -16.15 15.35
C ILE A 563 0.77 -14.65 15.37
N ALA A 564 1.94 -14.24 15.82
CA ALA A 564 2.38 -12.84 15.85
C ALA A 564 3.53 -12.63 14.86
N HIS A 565 3.36 -11.76 13.88
CA HIS A 565 4.39 -11.40 12.90
C HIS A 565 4.83 -9.96 13.12
N CYS A 566 6.14 -9.74 13.29
CA CYS A 566 6.75 -8.41 13.50
C CYS A 566 5.95 -7.55 14.49
N GLY A 567 5.54 -8.16 15.61
CA GLY A 567 4.71 -7.51 16.63
C GLY A 567 5.54 -6.77 17.66
N VAL A 568 5.03 -5.64 18.14
CA VAL A 568 5.60 -4.91 19.27
C VAL A 568 5.31 -5.67 20.56
N PHE A 569 6.34 -5.96 21.36
CA PHE A 569 6.21 -6.68 22.61
C PHE A 569 6.50 -5.81 23.84
N ASN A 570 7.47 -4.92 23.72
CA ASN A 570 7.90 -4.03 24.79
C ASN A 570 7.89 -2.58 24.27
N LEU A 571 6.92 -1.79 24.69
CA LEU A 571 6.74 -0.42 24.20
C LEU A 571 7.92 0.51 24.51
N GLU A 572 8.66 0.29 25.62
CA GLU A 572 9.87 1.06 25.94
C GLU A 572 11.00 0.73 24.95
N SER A 573 11.23 -0.56 24.68
CA SER A 573 12.19 -1.04 23.71
C SER A 573 11.84 -0.57 22.28
N MET A 574 10.56 -0.63 21.92
CA MET A 574 10.06 -0.13 20.64
C MET A 574 10.37 1.35 20.46
N TYR A 575 10.02 2.20 21.44
CA TYR A 575 10.30 3.64 21.41
C TYR A 575 11.80 3.94 21.25
N GLY A 576 12.64 3.19 21.95
CA GLY A 576 14.10 3.39 21.94
C GLY A 576 14.81 2.87 20.69
N ALA A 577 14.13 2.12 19.82
CA ALA A 577 14.79 1.42 18.72
C ALA A 577 14.06 1.46 17.37
N THR A 578 12.82 1.97 17.29
CA THR A 578 12.12 2.19 16.01
C THR A 578 12.80 3.30 15.20
N GLU A 579 12.67 3.26 13.88
CA GLU A 579 13.23 4.28 13.00
C GLU A 579 12.38 5.56 12.97
N GLU A 580 11.05 5.47 13.00
CA GLU A 580 10.14 6.63 13.00
C GLU A 580 9.67 6.97 14.41
N VAL A 581 10.45 7.81 15.09
CA VAL A 581 10.19 8.22 16.49
C VAL A 581 8.89 9.02 16.59
N PHE A 582 8.54 9.85 15.57
CA PHE A 582 7.31 10.66 15.59
C PHE A 582 6.06 9.81 15.78
N PHE A 583 5.97 8.65 15.12
CA PHE A 583 4.87 7.69 15.25
C PHE A 583 4.70 7.23 16.72
N SER A 584 5.78 6.67 17.29
CA SER A 584 5.76 6.21 18.68
C SER A 584 5.55 7.37 19.67
N ASN A 585 6.10 8.54 19.37
CA ASN A 585 5.97 9.72 20.21
C ASN A 585 4.52 10.21 20.29
N PHE A 586 3.80 10.22 19.17
CA PHE A 586 2.39 10.60 19.12
C PHE A 586 1.51 9.54 19.80
N ASP A 587 1.61 8.30 19.37
CA ASP A 587 0.72 7.21 19.79
C ASP A 587 0.93 6.76 21.23
N MET A 588 2.14 6.95 21.80
CA MET A 588 2.43 6.66 23.21
C MET A 588 2.27 7.88 24.12
N GLU A 589 1.92 9.06 23.61
CA GLU A 589 1.80 10.34 24.34
C GLU A 589 3.16 10.85 24.88
N GLY A 590 4.24 10.50 24.20
CA GLY A 590 5.61 10.93 24.50
C GLY A 590 6.56 9.80 24.86
N PRO A 591 7.83 10.13 25.17
CA PRO A 591 8.85 9.15 25.49
C PRO A 591 8.61 8.48 26.84
N TYR A 592 9.11 7.24 27.01
CA TYR A 592 8.96 6.47 28.25
C TYR A 592 9.65 7.10 29.46
N TRP A 593 10.60 8.01 29.26
CA TRP A 593 11.27 8.77 30.31
C TRP A 593 10.57 10.09 30.66
N LYS A 594 9.43 10.41 30.04
CA LYS A 594 8.62 11.58 30.39
C LYS A 594 8.10 11.46 31.82
N SER A 595 8.00 12.60 32.56
CA SER A 595 7.45 12.60 33.89
C SER A 595 6.18 13.48 33.96
N PRO A 596 5.01 12.95 34.36
CA PRO A 596 4.76 11.54 34.63
C PRO A 596 4.91 10.68 33.36
N GLN A 597 5.29 9.41 33.52
CA GLN A 597 5.38 8.47 32.43
C GLN A 597 3.99 8.25 31.79
N PRO A 598 3.88 8.24 30.46
CA PRO A 598 2.62 7.91 29.78
C PRO A 598 2.10 6.52 30.18
N LYS A 599 0.78 6.42 30.39
CA LYS A 599 0.12 5.16 30.84
C LYS A 599 0.36 3.98 29.89
N SER A 600 0.59 4.25 28.60
CA SER A 600 0.81 3.23 27.59
C SER A 600 1.92 2.25 27.95
N TYR A 601 3.02 2.72 28.52
CA TYR A 601 4.16 1.87 28.89
C TYR A 601 3.87 0.90 30.03
N GLU A 602 3.05 1.31 31.01
CA GLU A 602 2.68 0.47 32.14
C GLU A 602 1.45 -0.41 31.86
N GLN A 603 0.42 0.16 31.22
CA GLN A 603 -0.87 -0.49 31.08
C GLN A 603 -1.00 -1.33 29.81
N PHE A 604 -0.26 -1.00 28.74
CA PHE A 604 -0.47 -1.58 27.42
C PHE A 604 0.74 -2.32 26.87
N SER A 605 1.86 -2.38 27.58
CA SER A 605 3.05 -3.09 27.11
C SER A 605 2.95 -4.60 27.35
N PRO A 606 2.88 -5.45 26.30
CA PRO A 606 2.60 -6.89 26.42
C PRO A 606 3.56 -7.65 27.34
N HIS A 607 4.85 -7.23 27.40
CA HIS A 607 5.87 -7.88 28.23
C HIS A 607 5.53 -7.84 29.73
N LYS A 608 4.72 -6.88 30.17
CA LYS A 608 4.26 -6.74 31.58
C LYS A 608 3.23 -7.81 31.98
N PHE A 609 2.65 -8.54 31.01
CA PHE A 609 1.58 -9.50 31.23
C PHE A 609 1.95 -10.94 30.85
N VAL A 610 3.24 -11.22 30.64
CA VAL A 610 3.76 -12.54 30.28
C VAL A 610 3.41 -13.60 31.32
N GLN A 611 3.30 -13.25 32.61
CA GLN A 611 2.89 -14.18 33.68
C GLN A 611 1.56 -14.87 33.38
N ASN A 612 0.67 -14.26 32.59
CA ASN A 612 -0.64 -14.80 32.20
C ASN A 612 -0.59 -15.65 30.94
N TRP A 613 0.53 -15.69 30.22
CA TRP A 613 0.66 -16.45 28.99
C TRP A 613 0.65 -17.95 29.25
N ASN A 614 -0.18 -18.69 28.51
CA ASN A 614 -0.32 -20.15 28.65
C ASN A 614 -0.71 -20.85 27.34
N THR A 615 -0.75 -20.11 26.23
CA THR A 615 -1.28 -20.59 24.94
C THR A 615 -0.15 -20.68 23.91
N PRO A 616 -0.11 -21.73 23.06
CA PRO A 616 0.89 -21.88 22.01
C PRO A 616 0.99 -20.63 21.11
N ILE A 617 2.23 -20.25 20.76
CA ILE A 617 2.48 -19.06 19.94
C ILE A 617 3.57 -19.28 18.88
N LEU A 618 3.27 -18.90 17.63
CA LEU A 618 4.25 -18.74 16.57
C LEU A 618 4.66 -17.26 16.52
N VAL A 619 5.93 -16.99 16.72
CA VAL A 619 6.55 -15.67 16.57
C VAL A 619 7.28 -15.64 15.23
N ILE A 620 6.98 -14.69 14.38
CA ILE A 620 7.66 -14.46 13.09
C ILE A 620 8.30 -13.08 13.13
N HIS A 621 9.60 -12.99 12.80
CA HIS A 621 10.30 -11.70 12.78
C HIS A 621 11.43 -11.69 11.78
N ASN A 622 11.79 -10.50 11.28
CA ASN A 622 12.72 -10.31 10.19
C ASN A 622 13.92 -9.47 10.63
N GLU A 623 15.11 -9.73 10.08
CA GLU A 623 16.36 -9.06 10.47
C GLU A 623 16.36 -7.57 10.17
N LYS A 624 15.86 -7.20 8.98
CA LYS A 624 15.88 -5.82 8.49
C LYS A 624 14.61 -5.05 8.81
N ASP A 625 13.86 -5.49 9.82
CA ASP A 625 12.71 -4.77 10.30
C ASP A 625 13.16 -3.65 11.27
N PHE A 626 13.24 -2.42 10.76
CA PHE A 626 13.61 -1.27 11.57
C PHE A 626 12.38 -0.52 12.11
N ARG A 627 11.20 -0.78 11.53
CA ARG A 627 9.91 -0.28 12.03
C ARG A 627 9.56 -0.91 13.38
N VAL A 628 9.55 -2.24 13.43
CA VAL A 628 9.40 -3.03 14.67
C VAL A 628 10.67 -3.87 14.83
N PRO A 629 11.66 -3.39 15.60
CA PRO A 629 12.97 -4.02 15.65
C PRO A 629 12.95 -5.49 16.08
N LEU A 630 13.83 -6.30 15.51
CA LEU A 630 13.95 -7.75 15.77
C LEU A 630 13.95 -8.11 17.26
N GLY A 631 14.49 -7.22 18.11
CA GLY A 631 14.49 -7.38 19.56
C GLY A 631 13.11 -7.64 20.17
N GLU A 632 12.05 -7.13 19.58
CA GLU A 632 10.67 -7.34 20.04
C GLU A 632 10.25 -8.83 19.90
N GLY A 633 10.54 -9.44 18.75
CA GLY A 633 10.27 -10.86 18.53
C GLY A 633 11.15 -11.77 19.37
N LEU A 634 12.43 -11.43 19.56
CA LEU A 634 13.35 -12.20 20.41
C LEU A 634 12.91 -12.20 21.87
N GLN A 635 12.51 -11.05 22.42
CA GLN A 635 12.01 -10.94 23.78
C GLN A 635 10.72 -11.79 23.98
N ALA A 636 9.77 -11.69 23.02
CA ALA A 636 8.52 -12.44 23.09
C ALA A 636 8.75 -13.96 23.03
N PHE A 637 9.61 -14.43 22.12
CA PHE A 637 9.95 -15.85 21.98
C PHE A 637 10.67 -16.39 23.23
N ASN A 638 11.67 -15.67 23.75
CA ASN A 638 12.38 -16.05 24.97
C ASN A 638 11.43 -16.18 26.16
N ALA A 639 10.52 -15.20 26.33
CA ALA A 639 9.51 -15.24 27.38
C ALA A 639 8.62 -16.49 27.29
N ALA A 640 8.13 -16.82 26.09
CA ALA A 640 7.31 -18.01 25.86
C ALA A 640 8.08 -19.30 26.16
N GLN A 641 9.33 -19.43 25.69
CA GLN A 641 10.18 -20.61 25.95
C GLN A 641 10.51 -20.79 27.42
N LEU A 642 10.92 -19.75 28.11
CA LEU A 642 11.26 -19.79 29.54
C LEU A 642 10.05 -20.13 30.41
N LYS A 643 8.84 -19.84 29.95
CA LYS A 643 7.58 -20.26 30.61
C LYS A 643 7.15 -21.69 30.24
N GLY A 644 7.90 -22.41 29.42
CA GLY A 644 7.53 -23.74 28.95
C GLY A 644 6.32 -23.76 28.01
N ILE A 645 5.99 -22.64 27.36
CA ILE A 645 4.89 -22.55 26.41
C ILE A 645 5.35 -23.11 25.05
N LYS A 646 4.54 -23.97 24.44
CA LYS A 646 4.80 -24.45 23.06
C LYS A 646 4.91 -23.23 22.15
N SER A 647 6.11 -22.98 21.63
CA SER A 647 6.37 -21.83 20.77
C SER A 647 7.36 -22.15 19.67
N ARG A 648 7.29 -21.40 18.58
CA ARG A 648 8.19 -21.47 17.43
C ARG A 648 8.61 -20.06 17.04
N PHE A 649 9.90 -19.88 16.67
CA PHE A 649 10.42 -18.66 16.10
C PHE A 649 10.73 -18.89 14.62
N LEU A 650 10.08 -18.15 13.71
CA LEU A 650 10.35 -18.15 12.30
C LEU A 650 11.06 -16.85 11.93
N TYR A 651 12.33 -16.95 11.56
CA TYR A 651 13.21 -15.83 11.33
C TYR A 651 13.60 -15.73 9.86
N PHE A 652 13.52 -14.52 9.29
CA PHE A 652 13.97 -14.22 7.93
C PHE A 652 15.13 -13.23 7.97
N ALA A 653 16.31 -13.68 7.56
CA ALA A 653 17.56 -12.92 7.64
C ALA A 653 17.69 -11.77 6.63
N ASP A 654 16.86 -11.76 5.60
CA ASP A 654 16.98 -10.85 4.45
C ASP A 654 15.69 -10.12 4.08
N GLU A 655 14.71 -10.10 5.00
CA GLU A 655 13.43 -9.38 4.86
C GLU A 655 13.37 -8.19 5.82
N GLY A 656 12.61 -7.15 5.41
CA GLY A 656 12.24 -5.99 6.23
C GLY A 656 10.96 -6.23 7.02
N HIS A 657 10.19 -5.17 7.30
CA HIS A 657 8.90 -5.30 8.01
C HIS A 657 7.90 -6.22 7.27
N TRP A 658 8.04 -6.36 5.97
CA TRP A 658 7.25 -7.26 5.13
C TRP A 658 8.09 -8.41 4.59
N VAL A 659 7.52 -9.63 4.57
CA VAL A 659 8.10 -10.74 3.82
C VAL A 659 7.66 -10.60 2.37
N SER A 660 8.57 -10.18 1.50
CA SER A 660 8.27 -9.76 0.13
C SER A 660 8.84 -10.68 -0.94
N LYS A 661 9.95 -11.36 -0.67
CA LYS A 661 10.56 -12.28 -1.62
C LYS A 661 9.68 -13.52 -1.85
N PRO A 662 9.47 -13.96 -3.10
CA PRO A 662 8.51 -15.00 -3.44
C PRO A 662 8.68 -16.31 -2.65
N GLN A 663 9.91 -16.84 -2.54
CA GLN A 663 10.15 -18.08 -1.80
C GLN A 663 9.96 -17.91 -0.28
N ASN A 664 10.39 -16.77 0.28
CA ASN A 664 10.19 -16.47 1.69
C ASN A 664 8.70 -16.34 2.00
N SER A 665 7.93 -15.65 1.17
CA SER A 665 6.48 -15.51 1.34
C SER A 665 5.75 -16.84 1.21
N LEU A 666 6.15 -17.70 0.28
CA LEU A 666 5.58 -19.03 0.14
C LEU A 666 5.90 -19.91 1.36
N LEU A 667 7.16 -19.84 1.85
CA LEU A 667 7.56 -20.51 3.09
C LEU A 667 6.76 -20.01 4.29
N TRP A 668 6.60 -18.69 4.42
CA TRP A 668 5.78 -18.07 5.46
C TRP A 668 4.34 -18.59 5.45
N GLN A 669 3.69 -18.64 4.27
CA GLN A 669 2.33 -19.17 4.14
C GLN A 669 2.23 -20.64 4.53
N ARG A 670 3.18 -21.47 4.12
CA ARG A 670 3.22 -22.89 4.48
C ARG A 670 3.42 -23.11 5.98
N GLU A 671 4.36 -22.40 6.62
CA GLU A 671 4.61 -22.51 8.07
C GLU A 671 3.45 -21.93 8.89
N PHE A 672 2.77 -20.89 8.41
CA PHE A 672 1.55 -20.34 9.00
C PHE A 672 0.46 -21.41 9.10
N PHE A 673 0.13 -22.09 8.01
CA PHE A 673 -0.90 -23.13 8.02
C PHE A 673 -0.44 -24.42 8.73
N ARG A 674 0.83 -24.75 8.67
CA ARG A 674 1.40 -25.85 9.42
C ARG A 674 1.23 -25.63 10.93
N TRP A 675 1.56 -24.44 11.43
CA TRP A 675 1.38 -24.10 12.83
C TRP A 675 -0.08 -24.22 13.27
N LEU A 676 -1.00 -23.64 12.49
CA LEU A 676 -2.44 -23.75 12.80
C LEU A 676 -2.92 -25.20 12.85
N LYS A 677 -2.48 -26.05 11.91
CA LYS A 677 -2.82 -27.48 11.90
C LYS A 677 -2.25 -28.25 13.10
N GLU A 678 -1.11 -27.82 13.64
CA GLU A 678 -0.47 -28.46 14.82
C GLU A 678 -1.10 -28.01 16.15
N THR A 679 -1.86 -26.93 16.17
CA THR A 679 -2.30 -26.26 17.40
C THR A 679 -3.80 -26.01 17.49
N LEU A 680 -4.55 -26.08 16.39
CA LEU A 680 -6.00 -26.05 16.29
C LEU A 680 -6.57 -27.39 15.81
#